data_6ebef7a0ba312c92455b8a71bfc4a634
#
_entry.id   6ebef7a0ba312c92455b8a71bfc4a634
#
_cell.length_a   1.000
_cell.length_b   1.000
_cell.length_c   1.000
_cell.angle_alpha   90.00
_cell.angle_beta   90.00
_cell.angle_gamma   90.00
#
_symmetry.space_group_name_H-M   'P 1'
#
loop_
_entity.id
_entity.type
_entity.pdbx_description
1 polymer ?
#
loop_
_entity_poly.entity_id
_entity_poly.type
_entity_poly.pdbx_seq_one_letter_code
_entity_poly.pdbx_strand_id
1 'polypeptide(L)'
;MKGSEKRKVRIGLILYCLVVFAVMLYSLFQPGTETVERANFGVLAEETFELTDESFVQLEFTVPQDNLTGISIGYDANEQIYQEEYLEVSIYRDRSTLLQKTEVSLGTQKGNCEIYIPTEFQVGKGAQLTVCIQSSGLEESGILLGMSEGREINSILKIDGEQQNKSLYASLLYYKLLKEPAKIVLAFIAEILAGLLVYYIAVIEKLPLISRRRKTIKQTKPKTRKTRKQMISLVLGYLLLALGVGLVLEYTYHFAVADASDEHSYSVISEKTGRSVPVALREGSQMTQSFVCDTENFSGFGFSTGKLSGKKGKLLVQVLDGDTGEVLTEASGKISKLKKITKLVEKKEKSDPEKKEAEEKLLKEYVGLEFEDTIKEALGRTFIIKMSISQTEGGELVFWGNEKSDNLEDAMLEEDAVGCGLCLVSFYKPYLCLKVMYLIFGILLAVALSFVYWVIFWKKGSLETVFLAAVYAMGIFYLLMITVYGVPDETAHIDTVYRISNEMMGIGEAQGPNQIYKRLSDIEVDDVGKADVTPDRYKELYDTLMTRCEDSTLTVTYGANTLANSTKWNYLPAAFGFTLARLLNLGFMPMVLLGRLFNLLVAGILMYFAIRKMPFGKTVFAVVGLLPITLQQIASCSYDAVLLGAAFLFAGYCLYLAYGERRGSMLDYIVLIMTTVLIAACKGGAYLPYICLCLLIPFAKKRVNVHWGIALGGMLGLILLVFVRQYASKMFDIVTAVQGNVYGRVENVELYSFSYFLANPVEFIRIFENTFVALGEYYLSQISGGLLGKLNIKVSWVINVGFLFLMFLAALRRPEDKQYIGTGAKWFMGILCLGSLGLVALSMLVSWTPFGDKAILGIQGRYFLPFFGIAVLLLRNSSITFKGKSSTALIFAACLLNMCVFSQILLVVLA
;
A
#
# COMPACT_ATOMS: atom_id res chain seq x y z
N MET A 1 36.49 -20.99 28.40
CA MET A 1 37.21 -19.70 28.39
C MET A 1 38.13 -19.62 29.59
N LYS A 2 39.42 -19.35 29.36
CA LYS A 2 40.35 -19.02 30.44
C LYS A 2 39.91 -17.70 31.10
N GLY A 3 40.13 -17.50 32.38
CA GLY A 3 39.66 -16.33 33.14
C GLY A 3 39.98 -14.97 32.50
N SER A 4 41.10 -14.87 31.76
CA SER A 4 41.51 -13.67 31.00
C SER A 4 40.56 -13.34 29.81
N GLU A 5 39.98 -14.34 29.14
CA GLU A 5 39.07 -14.12 28.03
C GLU A 5 37.67 -13.67 28.49
N LYS A 6 37.19 -14.22 29.63
CA LYS A 6 35.96 -13.72 30.26
C LYS A 6 36.09 -12.25 30.68
N ARG A 7 37.26 -11.86 31.17
CA ARG A 7 37.57 -10.48 31.54
C ARG A 7 37.56 -9.55 30.32
N LYS A 8 38.15 -9.95 29.17
CA LYS A 8 38.15 -9.19 27.92
C LYS A 8 36.74 -8.99 27.38
N VAL A 9 35.87 -10.01 27.39
CA VAL A 9 34.49 -9.92 26.94
C VAL A 9 33.65 -9.02 27.85
N ARG A 10 33.85 -9.07 29.19
CA ARG A 10 33.20 -8.13 30.13
C ARG A 10 33.66 -6.69 29.92
N ILE A 11 34.96 -6.46 29.72
CA ILE A 11 35.48 -5.13 29.42
C ILE A 11 34.90 -4.62 28.09
N GLY A 12 34.81 -5.47 27.06
CA GLY A 12 34.16 -5.11 25.79
C GLY A 12 32.69 -4.72 25.95
N LEU A 13 31.93 -5.43 26.79
CA LEU A 13 30.55 -5.09 27.08
C LEU A 13 30.43 -3.75 27.82
N ILE A 14 31.26 -3.53 28.81
CA ILE A 14 31.32 -2.27 29.59
C ILE A 14 31.62 -1.09 28.65
N LEU A 15 32.65 -1.26 27.78
CA LEU A 15 32.98 -0.24 26.78
C LEU A 15 31.84 0.01 25.82
N TYR A 16 31.16 -1.04 25.33
CA TYR A 16 29.98 -0.91 24.49
C TYR A 16 28.88 -0.11 25.19
N CYS A 17 28.51 -0.49 26.43
CA CYS A 17 27.50 0.24 27.18
C CYS A 17 27.88 1.69 27.44
N LEU A 18 29.17 1.98 27.69
CA LEU A 18 29.65 3.36 27.86
C LEU A 18 29.57 4.16 26.56
N VAL A 19 29.90 3.57 25.41
CA VAL A 19 29.76 4.23 24.10
C VAL A 19 28.30 4.48 23.80
N VAL A 20 27.42 3.48 23.95
CA VAL A 20 25.97 3.62 23.74
C VAL A 20 25.40 4.71 24.64
N PHE A 21 25.81 4.74 25.93
CA PHE A 21 25.38 5.76 26.86
C PHE A 21 25.90 7.18 26.51
N ALA A 22 27.15 7.28 26.04
CA ALA A 22 27.73 8.54 25.59
C ALA A 22 27.02 9.07 24.34
N VAL A 23 26.72 8.17 23.37
CA VAL A 23 25.94 8.50 22.16
C VAL A 23 24.51 8.92 22.53
N MET A 24 23.88 8.22 23.49
CA MET A 24 22.56 8.60 24.01
C MET A 24 22.58 10.02 24.60
N LEU A 25 23.52 10.30 25.48
CA LEU A 25 23.65 11.66 26.06
C LEU A 25 23.91 12.69 24.97
N TYR A 26 24.80 12.40 24.02
CA TYR A 26 25.06 13.28 22.89
C TYR A 26 23.77 13.52 22.09
N SER A 27 22.99 12.48 21.75
CA SER A 27 21.73 12.60 21.03
C SER A 27 20.66 13.37 21.82
N LEU A 28 20.63 13.25 23.15
CA LEU A 28 19.72 14.00 24.02
C LEU A 28 20.06 15.50 24.11
N PHE A 29 21.35 15.83 24.09
CA PHE A 29 21.82 17.23 24.21
C PHE A 29 21.98 17.94 22.86
N GLN A 30 21.92 17.23 21.75
CA GLN A 30 21.86 17.89 20.43
C GLN A 30 20.55 18.64 20.26
N PRO A 31 20.52 19.80 19.59
CA PRO A 31 19.27 20.43 19.19
C PRO A 31 18.43 19.44 18.40
N GLY A 32 17.13 19.40 18.69
CA GLY A 32 16.22 18.43 18.09
C GLY A 32 16.24 18.55 16.56
N THR A 33 16.14 17.42 15.89
CA THR A 33 15.88 17.39 14.44
C THR A 33 14.46 17.87 14.22
N GLU A 34 14.33 18.91 13.44
CA GLU A 34 13.07 19.50 13.08
C GLU A 34 12.60 18.87 11.76
N THR A 35 11.36 18.43 11.68
CA THR A 35 10.68 18.11 10.43
C THR A 35 9.67 19.18 10.13
N VAL A 36 9.42 19.39 8.85
CA VAL A 36 8.37 20.29 8.39
C VAL A 36 7.08 19.46 8.26
N GLU A 37 6.08 19.80 9.06
CA GLU A 37 4.72 19.28 8.97
C GLU A 37 3.86 20.27 8.18
N ARG A 38 3.08 19.80 7.21
CA ARG A 38 2.18 20.64 6.41
C ARG A 38 0.77 20.59 6.98
N ALA A 39 0.13 21.72 7.07
CA ALA A 39 -1.30 21.85 7.29
C ALA A 39 -1.92 22.60 6.10
N ASN A 40 -2.76 21.91 5.33
CA ASN A 40 -3.35 22.46 4.12
C ASN A 40 -4.60 23.28 4.44
N PHE A 41 -4.91 24.29 3.62
CA PHE A 41 -6.16 25.03 3.70
C PHE A 41 -7.34 24.23 3.13
N GLY A 42 -7.07 23.32 2.21
CA GLY A 42 -8.03 22.42 1.60
C GLY A 42 -7.37 21.60 0.48
N VAL A 43 -8.17 20.92 -0.31
CA VAL A 43 -7.73 20.13 -1.47
C VAL A 43 -7.75 21.04 -2.71
N LEU A 44 -6.80 20.85 -3.63
CA LEU A 44 -6.76 21.59 -4.90
C LEU A 44 -8.07 21.39 -5.69
N ALA A 45 -8.76 22.48 -6.00
CA ALA A 45 -9.95 22.49 -6.85
C ALA A 45 -9.56 22.54 -8.34
N GLU A 46 -10.50 22.18 -9.21
CA GLU A 46 -10.33 22.40 -10.66
C GLU A 46 -10.35 23.88 -11.06
N GLU A 47 -10.91 24.74 -10.18
CA GLU A 47 -10.98 26.18 -10.40
C GLU A 47 -9.67 26.86 -10.00
N THR A 48 -9.23 27.77 -10.82
CA THR A 48 -8.09 28.66 -10.61
C THR A 48 -8.55 30.11 -10.65
N PHE A 49 -7.82 30.98 -9.96
CA PHE A 49 -8.00 32.42 -10.03
C PHE A 49 -6.83 33.07 -10.79
N GLU A 50 -7.13 33.87 -11.79
CA GLU A 50 -6.11 34.60 -12.55
C GLU A 50 -5.71 35.88 -11.81
N LEU A 51 -4.50 35.90 -11.27
CA LEU A 51 -3.90 37.06 -10.61
C LEU A 51 -3.22 37.94 -11.67
N THR A 52 -3.67 39.19 -11.78
CA THR A 52 -3.10 40.23 -12.62
C THR A 52 -2.49 41.35 -11.77
N ASP A 53 -1.76 42.32 -12.37
CA ASP A 53 -1.15 43.45 -11.62
C ASP A 53 -2.20 44.39 -10.98
N GLU A 54 -3.46 44.33 -11.43
CA GLU A 54 -4.57 45.09 -10.85
C GLU A 54 -5.26 44.33 -9.69
N SER A 55 -4.99 43.02 -9.56
CA SER A 55 -5.67 42.14 -8.58
C SER A 55 -4.97 42.19 -7.21
N PHE A 56 -5.77 42.19 -6.14
CA PHE A 56 -5.32 42.11 -4.77
C PHE A 56 -5.94 40.94 -4.02
N VAL A 57 -5.11 39.96 -3.68
CA VAL A 57 -5.55 38.76 -2.97
C VAL A 57 -5.19 38.85 -1.49
N GLN A 58 -6.18 38.61 -0.61
CA GLN A 58 -6.02 38.66 0.84
C GLN A 58 -6.54 37.39 1.49
N LEU A 59 -5.64 36.63 2.12
CA LEU A 59 -5.97 35.39 2.84
C LEU A 59 -5.82 35.60 4.34
N GLU A 60 -6.93 35.58 5.07
CA GLU A 60 -6.99 35.71 6.52
C GLU A 60 -7.17 34.33 7.15
N PHE A 61 -6.37 33.98 8.17
CA PHE A 61 -6.50 32.71 8.88
C PHE A 61 -5.99 32.77 10.31
N THR A 62 -6.39 31.76 11.09
CA THR A 62 -5.88 31.56 12.45
C THR A 62 -4.83 30.47 12.44
N VAL A 63 -3.66 30.73 12.99
CA VAL A 63 -2.55 29.78 13.08
C VAL A 63 -2.95 28.58 13.95
N PRO A 64 -3.05 27.35 13.40
CA PRO A 64 -3.54 26.19 14.15
C PRO A 64 -2.53 25.57 15.11
N GLN A 65 -1.24 25.81 14.90
CA GLN A 65 -0.14 25.20 15.69
C GLN A 65 0.96 26.21 15.98
N ASP A 66 1.81 25.94 16.98
CA ASP A 66 3.00 26.73 17.26
C ASP A 66 4.12 26.44 16.25
N ASN A 67 5.13 27.32 16.17
CA ASN A 67 6.32 27.16 15.34
C ASN A 67 6.04 27.16 13.82
N LEU A 68 5.22 28.08 13.34
CA LEU A 68 5.05 28.36 11.91
C LEU A 68 6.40 28.80 11.30
N THR A 69 6.81 28.17 10.19
CA THR A 69 8.11 28.41 9.54
C THR A 69 8.01 28.84 8.10
N GLY A 70 6.83 28.67 7.50
CA GLY A 70 6.61 29.10 6.14
C GLY A 70 5.17 28.92 5.69
N ILE A 71 4.88 29.54 4.58
CA ILE A 71 3.62 29.46 3.86
C ILE A 71 3.94 29.02 2.45
N SER A 72 3.25 28.00 1.94
CA SER A 72 3.35 27.56 0.56
C SER A 72 2.06 27.89 -0.18
N ILE A 73 2.14 28.45 -1.37
CA ILE A 73 1.00 28.86 -2.20
C ILE A 73 1.11 28.15 -3.53
N GLY A 74 0.06 27.42 -3.94
CA GLY A 74 0.00 26.72 -5.19
C GLY A 74 -0.46 27.62 -6.34
N TYR A 75 0.22 27.49 -7.49
CA TYR A 75 -0.14 28.18 -8.73
C TYR A 75 0.13 27.30 -9.95
N ASP A 76 -0.54 27.61 -11.07
CA ASP A 76 -0.27 26.98 -12.36
C ASP A 76 0.47 27.97 -13.28
N ALA A 77 1.64 27.58 -13.70
CA ALA A 77 2.50 28.40 -14.57
C ALA A 77 2.10 28.40 -16.04
N ASN A 78 1.07 27.65 -16.45
CA ASN A 78 0.43 27.66 -17.79
C ASN A 78 1.40 27.67 -18.99
N GLU A 79 2.53 26.95 -18.89
CA GLU A 79 3.63 26.90 -19.89
C GLU A 79 4.33 28.25 -20.18
N GLN A 80 4.05 29.30 -19.43
CA GLN A 80 4.68 30.59 -19.58
C GLN A 80 6.02 30.64 -18.85
N ILE A 81 6.95 31.43 -19.42
CA ILE A 81 8.27 31.67 -18.83
C ILE A 81 8.23 33.04 -18.18
N TYR A 82 8.24 33.11 -16.88
CA TYR A 82 8.32 34.34 -16.10
C TYR A 82 9.80 34.65 -15.83
N GLN A 83 10.36 35.69 -16.43
CA GLN A 83 11.77 36.02 -16.28
C GLN A 83 12.03 37.23 -15.38
N GLU A 84 11.17 38.21 -15.40
CA GLU A 84 11.27 39.45 -14.61
C GLU A 84 10.08 39.68 -13.69
N GLU A 85 9.08 38.81 -13.73
CA GLU A 85 7.85 38.87 -12.94
C GLU A 85 8.09 38.36 -11.54
N TYR A 86 7.49 39.02 -10.57
CA TYR A 86 7.53 38.59 -9.17
C TYR A 86 6.20 38.78 -8.44
N LEU A 87 6.00 37.98 -7.39
CA LEU A 87 4.91 38.17 -6.44
C LEU A 87 5.43 38.93 -5.22
N GLU A 88 4.75 40.00 -4.88
CA GLU A 88 4.93 40.68 -3.62
C GLU A 88 3.98 40.07 -2.58
N VAL A 89 4.55 39.46 -1.56
CA VAL A 89 3.78 38.86 -0.48
C VAL A 89 4.05 39.61 0.81
N SER A 90 2.99 40.16 1.38
CA SER A 90 3.02 40.90 2.66
C SER A 90 2.22 40.16 3.72
N ILE A 91 2.82 39.89 4.87
CA ILE A 91 2.19 39.16 5.98
C ILE A 91 1.95 40.15 7.14
N TYR A 92 0.70 40.22 7.54
CA TYR A 92 0.29 41.11 8.65
C TYR A 92 -0.23 40.28 9.82
N ARG A 93 -0.04 40.81 11.05
CA ARG A 93 -0.68 40.34 12.27
C ARG A 93 -1.87 41.25 12.59
N ASP A 94 -3.01 40.63 12.94
CA ASP A 94 -4.25 41.35 13.34
C ASP A 94 -4.68 42.45 12.32
N ARG A 95 -4.47 42.18 11.00
CA ARG A 95 -4.81 43.05 9.86
C ARG A 95 -4.09 44.42 9.80
N SER A 96 -3.23 44.76 10.74
CA SER A 96 -2.67 46.08 10.83
C SER A 96 -1.14 46.14 11.00
N THR A 97 -0.56 45.14 11.61
CA THR A 97 0.88 45.12 11.91
C THR A 97 1.62 44.30 10.87
N LEU A 98 2.38 44.94 10.02
CA LEU A 98 3.23 44.28 9.02
C LEU A 98 4.33 43.48 9.75
N LEU A 99 4.38 42.18 9.51
CA LEU A 99 5.41 41.27 10.04
C LEU A 99 6.55 41.06 9.06
N GLN A 100 6.20 40.86 7.79
CA GLN A 100 7.16 40.54 6.73
C GLN A 100 6.63 41.01 5.39
N LYS A 101 7.52 41.42 4.51
CA LYS A 101 7.25 41.71 3.13
C LYS A 101 8.36 41.04 2.29
N THR A 102 7.99 40.21 1.35
CA THR A 102 8.92 39.40 0.55
C THR A 102 8.53 39.48 -0.91
N GLU A 103 9.51 39.67 -1.77
CA GLU A 103 9.36 39.56 -3.22
C GLU A 103 9.82 38.17 -3.64
N VAL A 104 8.98 37.42 -4.36
CA VAL A 104 9.25 36.05 -4.80
C VAL A 104 9.22 36.00 -6.30
N SER A 105 10.37 35.72 -6.93
CA SER A 105 10.47 35.53 -8.36
C SER A 105 9.80 34.21 -8.78
N LEU A 106 9.03 34.22 -9.84
CA LEU A 106 8.29 33.09 -10.36
C LEU A 106 9.14 32.10 -11.16
N GLY A 107 10.23 32.57 -11.75
CA GLY A 107 11.16 31.73 -12.50
C GLY A 107 10.59 31.04 -13.73
N THR A 108 11.31 30.06 -14.26
CA THR A 108 10.95 29.28 -15.47
C THR A 108 10.26 27.95 -15.13
N GLN A 109 9.19 27.98 -14.38
CA GLN A 109 8.50 26.74 -13.96
C GLN A 109 7.35 26.43 -14.92
N LYS A 110 6.95 25.13 -15.01
CA LYS A 110 5.84 24.67 -15.87
C LYS A 110 4.87 23.81 -15.09
N GLY A 111 3.57 24.01 -15.32
CA GLY A 111 2.50 23.26 -14.68
C GLY A 111 2.23 23.69 -13.24
N ASN A 112 1.60 22.83 -12.46
CA ASN A 112 1.25 23.10 -11.06
C ASN A 112 2.51 23.22 -10.18
N CYS A 113 2.74 24.39 -9.63
CA CYS A 113 3.92 24.78 -8.86
C CYS A 113 3.50 25.27 -7.46
N GLU A 114 4.46 25.32 -6.55
CA GLU A 114 4.27 25.90 -5.22
C GLU A 114 5.33 26.96 -4.94
N ILE A 115 4.89 28.12 -4.46
CA ILE A 115 5.76 29.19 -3.98
C ILE A 115 5.94 29.04 -2.50
N TYR A 116 7.17 28.88 -2.05
CA TYR A 116 7.50 28.78 -0.62
C TYR A 116 7.98 30.14 -0.10
N ILE A 117 7.31 30.62 0.97
CA ILE A 117 7.60 31.88 1.67
C ILE A 117 8.05 31.51 3.08
N PRO A 118 9.35 31.54 3.39
CA PRO A 118 9.82 31.31 4.76
C PRO A 118 9.37 32.44 5.66
N THR A 119 8.93 32.13 6.88
CA THR A 119 8.57 33.15 7.88
C THR A 119 9.80 33.56 8.69
N GLU A 120 10.11 34.85 8.70
CA GLU A 120 11.21 35.43 9.49
C GLU A 120 10.77 35.85 10.91
N PHE A 121 9.50 35.61 11.25
CA PHE A 121 8.90 35.99 12.53
C PHE A 121 8.36 34.75 13.26
N GLN A 122 8.20 34.86 14.57
CA GLN A 122 7.60 33.83 15.40
C GLN A 122 6.18 34.19 15.80
N VAL A 123 5.24 33.28 15.58
CA VAL A 123 3.85 33.36 16.01
C VAL A 123 3.42 32.08 16.69
N GLY A 124 2.65 32.22 17.75
CA GLY A 124 2.05 31.08 18.45
C GLY A 124 0.69 30.68 17.90
N LYS A 125 0.23 29.51 18.30
CA LYS A 125 -1.11 29.00 18.04
C LYS A 125 -2.18 30.02 18.42
N GLY A 126 -3.17 30.23 17.56
CA GLY A 126 -4.28 31.16 17.76
C GLY A 126 -4.01 32.59 17.29
N ALA A 127 -2.80 32.89 16.79
CA ALA A 127 -2.52 34.19 16.17
C ALA A 127 -3.31 34.35 14.88
N GLN A 128 -3.89 35.52 14.65
CA GLN A 128 -4.53 35.83 13.37
C GLN A 128 -3.51 36.45 12.42
N LEU A 129 -3.35 35.83 11.26
CA LEU A 129 -2.49 36.32 10.18
C LEU A 129 -3.32 36.67 8.95
N THR A 130 -2.83 37.69 8.25
CA THR A 130 -3.34 38.10 6.94
C THR A 130 -2.21 38.10 5.94
N VAL A 131 -2.32 37.30 4.91
CA VAL A 131 -1.37 37.25 3.79
C VAL A 131 -1.97 38.01 2.63
N CYS A 132 -1.27 39.02 2.16
CA CYS A 132 -1.64 39.83 1.01
C CYS A 132 -0.70 39.51 -0.15
N ILE A 133 -1.24 39.21 -1.31
CA ILE A 133 -0.50 38.82 -2.52
C ILE A 133 -0.86 39.79 -3.63
N GLN A 134 0.15 40.34 -4.26
CA GLN A 134 0.06 41.17 -5.46
C GLN A 134 1.12 40.73 -6.46
N SER A 135 0.86 40.86 -7.72
CA SER A 135 1.85 40.66 -8.77
C SER A 135 2.46 41.99 -9.24
N SER A 136 3.60 41.90 -9.85
CA SER A 136 4.25 43.03 -10.51
C SER A 136 4.98 42.56 -11.74
N GLY A 137 4.74 43.26 -12.87
CA GLY A 137 5.36 43.01 -14.16
C GLY A 137 4.57 42.10 -15.12
N LEU A 138 3.35 41.69 -14.75
CA LEU A 138 2.44 40.88 -15.58
C LEU A 138 1.67 41.75 -16.57
N GLU A 139 2.30 42.10 -17.71
CA GLU A 139 1.71 43.07 -18.65
C GLU A 139 0.47 42.56 -19.42
N GLU A 140 0.32 41.30 -19.80
CA GLU A 140 -0.83 40.76 -20.56
C GLU A 140 -1.27 39.33 -20.15
N SER A 141 -0.57 38.66 -19.24
CA SER A 141 -0.88 37.29 -18.83
C SER A 141 -0.85 37.13 -17.33
N GLY A 142 -1.99 36.82 -16.74
CA GLY A 142 -2.10 36.57 -15.32
C GLY A 142 -1.50 35.26 -14.86
N ILE A 143 -1.21 35.13 -13.57
CA ILE A 143 -0.81 33.87 -12.92
C ILE A 143 -2.06 33.17 -12.42
N LEU A 144 -2.22 31.90 -12.73
CA LEU A 144 -3.34 31.10 -12.22
C LEU A 144 -3.02 30.60 -10.80
N LEU A 145 -3.58 31.23 -9.79
CA LEU A 145 -3.51 30.74 -8.41
C LEU A 145 -4.49 29.59 -8.21
N GLY A 146 -4.03 28.47 -7.62
CA GLY A 146 -4.88 27.36 -7.29
C GLY A 146 -5.90 27.71 -6.21
N MET A 147 -7.16 27.34 -6.40
CA MET A 147 -8.20 27.46 -5.39
C MET A 147 -8.33 26.14 -4.62
N SER A 148 -8.77 26.18 -3.35
CA SER A 148 -8.97 24.97 -2.56
C SER A 148 -10.44 24.72 -2.25
N GLU A 149 -10.86 23.47 -2.37
CA GLU A 149 -12.12 22.94 -1.86
C GLU A 149 -11.93 22.35 -0.46
N GLY A 150 -12.94 22.59 0.40
CA GLY A 150 -12.87 22.20 1.81
C GLY A 150 -12.10 23.20 2.67
N ARG A 151 -12.34 23.17 3.98
CA ARG A 151 -11.70 24.08 4.96
C ARG A 151 -11.09 23.25 6.09
N GLU A 152 -9.87 22.75 5.89
CA GLU A 152 -9.10 22.13 6.98
C GLU A 152 -8.62 23.21 7.97
N ILE A 153 -8.34 24.43 7.49
CA ILE A 153 -7.98 25.60 8.29
C ILE A 153 -9.06 26.66 8.06
N ASN A 154 -9.61 27.20 9.14
CA ASN A 154 -10.54 28.33 9.06
C ASN A 154 -9.85 29.52 8.43
N SER A 155 -10.21 29.85 7.20
CA SER A 155 -9.65 30.95 6.42
C SER A 155 -10.74 31.75 5.74
N ILE A 156 -10.46 33.02 5.49
CA ILE A 156 -11.30 33.93 4.71
C ILE A 156 -10.44 34.46 3.57
N LEU A 157 -10.83 34.10 2.34
CA LEU A 157 -10.20 34.64 1.13
C LEU A 157 -11.01 35.84 0.63
N LYS A 158 -10.33 36.92 0.33
CA LYS A 158 -10.88 38.09 -0.33
C LYS A 158 -10.06 38.40 -1.58
N ILE A 159 -10.73 38.67 -2.67
CA ILE A 159 -10.15 39.07 -3.95
C ILE A 159 -10.76 40.45 -4.27
N ASP A 160 -9.91 41.43 -4.42
CA ASP A 160 -10.30 42.83 -4.66
C ASP A 160 -11.32 43.37 -3.63
N GLY A 161 -11.22 42.87 -2.40
CA GLY A 161 -12.09 43.22 -1.28
C GLY A 161 -13.37 42.40 -1.18
N GLU A 162 -13.74 41.60 -2.16
CA GLU A 162 -14.90 40.72 -2.15
C GLU A 162 -14.56 39.36 -1.55
N GLN A 163 -15.34 38.90 -0.57
CA GLN A 163 -15.14 37.64 0.11
C GLN A 163 -15.55 36.47 -0.80
N GLN A 164 -14.67 35.50 -0.96
CA GLN A 164 -14.88 34.28 -1.73
C GLN A 164 -15.43 33.13 -0.86
N ASN A 165 -16.15 32.22 -1.50
CA ASN A 165 -16.66 31.01 -0.83
C ASN A 165 -15.61 29.92 -0.69
N LYS A 166 -14.55 29.97 -1.49
CA LYS A 166 -13.41 29.02 -1.50
C LYS A 166 -12.20 29.71 -0.87
N SER A 167 -11.21 28.91 -0.49
CA SER A 167 -9.92 29.42 -0.02
C SER A 167 -8.87 29.33 -1.12
N LEU A 168 -7.67 29.83 -0.86
CA LEU A 168 -6.52 29.65 -1.73
C LEU A 168 -5.94 28.25 -1.51
N TYR A 169 -5.45 27.60 -2.57
CA TYR A 169 -4.68 26.37 -2.41
C TYR A 169 -3.31 26.72 -1.83
N ALA A 170 -3.20 26.62 -0.54
CA ALA A 170 -2.02 26.99 0.24
C ALA A 170 -1.82 26.01 1.39
N SER A 171 -0.64 25.99 1.97
CA SER A 171 -0.32 25.20 3.15
C SER A 171 0.55 25.98 4.12
N LEU A 172 0.34 25.74 5.40
CA LEU A 172 1.18 26.23 6.48
C LEU A 172 2.22 25.18 6.85
N LEU A 173 3.45 25.62 6.99
CA LEU A 173 4.58 24.74 7.28
C LEU A 173 5.04 24.98 8.71
N TYR A 174 5.13 23.90 9.50
CA TYR A 174 5.50 23.95 10.91
C TYR A 174 6.72 23.10 11.18
N TYR A 175 7.63 23.59 12.02
CA TYR A 175 8.65 22.74 12.58
C TYR A 175 8.07 21.87 13.68
N LYS A 176 8.16 20.57 13.48
CA LYS A 176 7.91 19.58 14.51
C LYS A 176 9.23 18.98 14.96
N LEU A 177 9.53 19.12 16.24
CA LEU A 177 10.66 18.40 16.81
C LEU A 177 10.39 16.89 16.72
N LEU A 178 11.11 16.20 15.84
CA LEU A 178 11.12 14.72 15.80
C LEU A 178 11.69 14.09 17.08
N LYS A 179 12.28 14.91 17.92
CA LYS A 179 12.97 14.48 19.12
C LYS A 179 11.97 14.26 20.26
N GLU A 180 11.45 13.05 20.34
CA GLU A 180 10.80 12.59 21.56
C GLU A 180 11.86 11.97 22.48
N PRO A 181 12.25 12.62 23.59
CA PRO A 181 13.28 12.11 24.49
C PRO A 181 12.99 10.70 24.98
N ALA A 182 11.70 10.38 25.16
CA ALA A 182 11.25 9.04 25.54
C ALA A 182 11.57 7.98 24.48
N LYS A 183 11.40 8.27 23.19
CA LYS A 183 11.74 7.36 22.09
C LYS A 183 13.24 7.14 21.97
N ILE A 184 14.03 8.19 22.17
CA ILE A 184 15.51 8.10 22.20
C ILE A 184 15.92 7.16 23.32
N VAL A 185 15.43 7.37 24.54
CA VAL A 185 15.78 6.51 25.69
C VAL A 185 15.35 5.06 25.45
N LEU A 186 14.15 4.83 24.90
CA LEU A 186 13.67 3.48 24.56
C LEU A 186 14.54 2.78 23.50
N ALA A 187 14.97 3.51 22.46
CA ALA A 187 15.86 2.98 21.42
C ALA A 187 17.20 2.55 22.04
N PHE A 188 17.79 3.38 22.90
CA PHE A 188 19.05 3.05 23.57
C PHE A 188 18.89 1.93 24.60
N ILE A 189 17.77 1.83 25.31
CA ILE A 189 17.47 0.66 26.15
C ILE A 189 17.41 -0.61 25.28
N ALA A 190 16.77 -0.55 24.13
CA ALA A 190 16.70 -1.67 23.20
C ALA A 190 18.12 -2.07 22.68
N GLU A 191 18.97 -1.10 22.35
CA GLU A 191 20.37 -1.33 21.96
C GLU A 191 21.20 -1.95 23.10
N ILE A 192 21.06 -1.46 24.32
CA ILE A 192 21.72 -2.05 25.50
C ILE A 192 21.26 -3.48 25.70
N LEU A 193 19.95 -3.73 25.60
CA LEU A 193 19.39 -5.09 25.71
C LEU A 193 19.90 -6.00 24.58
N ALA A 194 20.01 -5.48 23.35
CA ALA A 194 20.60 -6.20 22.23
C ALA A 194 22.08 -6.52 22.48
N GLY A 195 22.87 -5.58 22.98
CA GLY A 195 24.26 -5.78 23.37
C GLY A 195 24.42 -6.80 24.50
N LEU A 196 23.53 -6.74 25.52
CA LEU A 196 23.47 -7.72 26.59
C LEU A 196 23.07 -9.11 26.06
N LEU A 197 22.16 -9.19 25.11
CA LEU A 197 21.75 -10.43 24.45
C LEU A 197 22.93 -11.02 23.65
N VAL A 198 23.62 -10.18 22.86
CA VAL A 198 24.84 -10.60 22.13
C VAL A 198 25.93 -11.09 23.09
N TYR A 199 26.14 -10.35 24.19
CA TYR A 199 27.07 -10.77 25.23
C TYR A 199 26.64 -12.09 25.86
N TYR A 200 25.39 -12.25 26.24
CA TYR A 200 24.82 -13.47 26.81
C TYR A 200 25.01 -14.65 25.85
N ILE A 201 24.68 -14.46 24.56
CA ILE A 201 24.91 -15.46 23.52
C ILE A 201 26.40 -15.79 23.37
N ALA A 202 27.31 -14.79 23.34
CA ALA A 202 28.74 -15.00 23.24
C ALA A 202 29.33 -15.76 24.44
N VAL A 203 28.81 -15.46 25.64
CA VAL A 203 29.24 -16.17 26.88
C VAL A 203 28.69 -17.58 26.93
N ILE A 204 27.40 -17.79 26.52
CA ILE A 204 26.76 -19.10 26.45
C ILE A 204 27.39 -19.96 25.35
N GLU A 205 27.73 -19.40 24.19
CA GLU A 205 28.40 -20.14 23.10
C GLU A 205 29.73 -20.71 23.56
N LYS A 206 30.39 -20.07 24.52
CA LYS A 206 31.68 -20.53 25.08
C LYS A 206 31.54 -21.28 26.39
N LEU A 207 30.36 -21.34 27.01
CA LEU A 207 30.13 -22.20 28.19
C LEU A 207 29.64 -23.57 27.71
N PRO A 208 30.33 -24.67 28.03
CA PRO A 208 29.80 -25.99 27.74
C PRO A 208 28.62 -26.26 28.67
N LEU A 209 27.44 -25.83 28.31
CA LEU A 209 26.21 -26.21 29.03
C LEU A 209 25.91 -27.65 28.74
N ILE A 210 26.33 -28.50 29.69
CA ILE A 210 25.89 -29.86 29.94
C ILE A 210 25.91 -30.78 28.73
N SER A 211 27.08 -31.42 28.55
CA SER A 211 27.23 -32.64 27.76
C SER A 211 26.32 -33.74 28.37
N ARG A 212 25.08 -33.81 28.00
CA ARG A 212 24.31 -35.05 28.18
C ARG A 212 24.64 -36.00 27.03
N ARG A 213 25.31 -37.12 27.41
CA ARG A 213 25.70 -38.26 26.57
C ARG A 213 24.71 -38.51 25.42
N ARG A 214 25.25 -38.49 24.20
CA ARG A 214 24.60 -39.00 22.99
C ARG A 214 24.24 -40.47 23.18
N LYS A 215 22.97 -40.79 23.29
CA LYS A 215 22.47 -42.10 22.87
C LYS A 215 22.29 -42.04 21.36
N THR A 216 23.14 -42.74 20.65
CA THR A 216 23.05 -43.02 19.22
C THR A 216 21.78 -43.81 18.97
N ILE A 217 20.74 -43.14 18.51
CA ILE A 217 19.53 -43.81 18.03
C ILE A 217 19.82 -44.25 16.60
N LYS A 218 20.03 -45.56 16.40
CA LYS A 218 20.02 -46.20 15.08
C LYS A 218 18.68 -45.89 14.41
N GLN A 219 18.75 -45.26 13.24
CA GLN A 219 17.59 -45.09 12.38
C GLN A 219 17.22 -46.44 11.75
N THR A 220 16.26 -47.11 12.34
CA THR A 220 15.45 -48.10 11.64
C THR A 220 14.22 -47.40 11.12
N LYS A 221 14.08 -47.32 9.80
CA LYS A 221 12.84 -46.91 9.12
C LYS A 221 11.83 -48.05 9.32
N PRO A 222 10.75 -47.89 10.05
CA PRO A 222 9.55 -48.72 9.87
C PRO A 222 8.55 -47.91 9.05
N LYS A 223 8.06 -48.50 7.99
CA LYS A 223 6.72 -48.18 7.40
C LYS A 223 5.68 -48.57 8.45
N THR A 224 5.50 -47.78 9.50
CA THR A 224 4.47 -48.07 10.50
C THR A 224 3.13 -47.50 10.00
N ARG A 225 2.14 -48.41 9.86
CA ARG A 225 0.72 -48.08 9.79
C ARG A 225 0.42 -47.11 10.93
N LYS A 226 -0.18 -45.94 10.65
CA LYS A 226 -0.51 -44.95 11.68
C LYS A 226 -1.36 -45.60 12.76
N THR A 227 -0.99 -45.43 14.01
CA THR A 227 -1.76 -45.98 15.13
C THR A 227 -3.11 -45.26 15.21
N ARG A 228 -4.16 -45.96 15.75
CA ARG A 228 -5.51 -45.36 15.94
C ARG A 228 -5.44 -44.01 16.68
N LYS A 229 -4.56 -43.87 17.69
CA LYS A 229 -4.32 -42.61 18.42
C LYS A 229 -3.77 -41.51 17.55
N GLN A 230 -2.85 -41.80 16.60
CA GLN A 230 -2.33 -40.82 15.66
C GLN A 230 -3.39 -40.37 14.66
N MET A 231 -4.26 -41.25 14.23
CA MET A 231 -5.38 -40.90 13.33
C MET A 231 -6.36 -39.98 14.05
N ILE A 232 -6.75 -40.30 15.29
CA ILE A 232 -7.65 -39.47 16.12
C ILE A 232 -7.03 -38.08 16.34
N SER A 233 -5.74 -38.01 16.68
CA SER A 233 -5.05 -36.70 16.86
C SER A 233 -5.01 -35.86 15.59
N LEU A 234 -4.84 -36.48 14.40
CA LEU A 234 -4.86 -35.78 13.13
C LEU A 234 -6.25 -35.25 12.78
N VAL A 235 -7.29 -36.05 13.01
CA VAL A 235 -8.68 -35.64 12.77
C VAL A 235 -9.07 -34.52 13.75
N LEU A 236 -8.72 -34.64 15.02
CA LEU A 236 -8.99 -33.61 16.02
C LEU A 236 -8.27 -32.29 15.67
N GLY A 237 -7.00 -32.35 15.23
CA GLY A 237 -6.27 -31.18 14.78
C GLY A 237 -6.89 -30.54 13.55
N TYR A 238 -7.44 -31.33 12.63
CA TYR A 238 -8.17 -30.84 11.47
C TYR A 238 -9.50 -30.17 11.87
N LEU A 239 -10.24 -30.75 12.81
CA LEU A 239 -11.47 -30.13 13.33
C LEU A 239 -11.19 -28.82 14.06
N LEU A 240 -10.11 -28.74 14.84
CA LEU A 240 -9.68 -27.50 15.49
C LEU A 240 -9.27 -26.43 14.47
N LEU A 241 -8.61 -26.83 13.37
CA LEU A 241 -8.30 -25.92 12.28
C LEU A 241 -9.59 -25.40 11.62
N ALA A 242 -10.52 -26.27 11.28
CA ALA A 242 -11.79 -25.89 10.68
C ALA A 242 -12.59 -24.95 11.58
N LEU A 243 -12.63 -25.23 12.88
CA LEU A 243 -13.26 -24.35 13.87
C LEU A 243 -12.55 -22.98 13.93
N GLY A 244 -11.21 -22.96 14.01
CA GLY A 244 -10.45 -21.70 14.04
C GLY A 244 -10.62 -20.86 12.78
N VAL A 245 -10.61 -21.49 11.61
CA VAL A 245 -10.89 -20.82 10.32
C VAL A 245 -12.32 -20.28 10.32
N GLY A 246 -13.30 -21.10 10.72
CA GLY A 246 -14.71 -20.70 10.81
C GLY A 246 -14.92 -19.48 11.71
N LEU A 247 -14.29 -19.47 12.90
CA LEU A 247 -14.40 -18.32 13.81
C LEU A 247 -13.78 -17.03 13.24
N VAL A 248 -12.63 -17.11 12.57
CA VAL A 248 -12.01 -15.93 11.94
C VAL A 248 -12.86 -15.44 10.78
N LEU A 249 -13.41 -16.35 9.97
CA LEU A 249 -14.29 -15.99 8.86
C LEU A 249 -15.59 -15.35 9.38
N GLU A 250 -16.22 -15.92 10.39
CA GLU A 250 -17.43 -15.36 10.99
C GLU A 250 -17.19 -13.97 11.58
N TYR A 251 -16.10 -13.81 12.31
CA TYR A 251 -15.69 -12.51 12.84
C TYR A 251 -15.52 -11.47 11.74
N THR A 252 -14.76 -11.81 10.69
CA THR A 252 -14.49 -10.87 9.58
C THR A 252 -15.77 -10.56 8.82
N TYR A 253 -16.63 -11.54 8.59
CA TYR A 253 -17.92 -11.34 7.94
C TYR A 253 -18.77 -10.33 8.70
N HIS A 254 -18.93 -10.55 10.00
CA HIS A 254 -19.81 -9.74 10.84
C HIS A 254 -19.32 -8.29 11.01
N PHE A 255 -17.98 -8.08 11.16
CA PHE A 255 -17.42 -6.76 11.47
C PHE A 255 -16.88 -5.99 10.25
N ALA A 256 -16.92 -6.54 9.06
CA ALA A 256 -16.47 -5.85 7.86
C ALA A 256 -17.40 -6.09 6.66
N VAL A 257 -17.57 -7.36 6.26
CA VAL A 257 -18.21 -7.68 4.97
C VAL A 257 -19.72 -7.43 5.02
N ALA A 258 -20.37 -7.76 6.12
CA ALA A 258 -21.82 -7.55 6.26
C ALA A 258 -22.15 -6.06 6.20
N ASP A 259 -21.45 -5.24 7.00
CA ASP A 259 -21.70 -3.80 7.05
C ASP A 259 -21.43 -3.14 5.69
N ALA A 260 -20.26 -3.41 5.07
CA ALA A 260 -19.93 -2.86 3.76
C ALA A 260 -20.91 -3.33 2.65
N SER A 261 -21.32 -4.62 2.69
CA SER A 261 -22.25 -5.15 1.67
C SER A 261 -23.68 -4.63 1.81
N ASP A 262 -24.06 -4.23 3.01
CA ASP A 262 -25.39 -3.68 3.30
C ASP A 262 -25.42 -2.15 3.25
N GLU A 263 -24.30 -1.52 2.91
CA GLU A 263 -24.22 -0.09 2.68
C GLU A 263 -25.14 0.31 1.53
N HIS A 264 -25.91 1.38 1.75
CA HIS A 264 -26.83 1.93 0.76
C HIS A 264 -26.22 3.15 0.11
N SER A 265 -26.26 3.18 -1.21
CA SER A 265 -26.08 4.38 -2.02
C SER A 265 -27.39 4.79 -2.64
N TYR A 266 -27.45 5.95 -3.24
CA TYR A 266 -28.64 6.47 -3.89
C TYR A 266 -28.32 7.06 -5.25
N SER A 267 -29.31 7.03 -6.14
CA SER A 267 -29.29 7.74 -7.40
C SER A 267 -30.52 8.63 -7.49
N VAL A 268 -30.32 9.86 -7.93
CA VAL A 268 -31.41 10.84 -8.07
C VAL A 268 -32.06 10.68 -9.44
N ILE A 269 -33.27 10.16 -9.47
CA ILE A 269 -34.05 10.00 -10.70
C ILE A 269 -34.72 11.33 -11.07
N SER A 270 -35.29 12.01 -10.08
CA SER A 270 -35.93 13.34 -10.27
C SER A 270 -35.78 14.18 -9.00
N GLU A 271 -35.13 15.35 -9.12
CA GLU A 271 -34.85 16.25 -8.01
C GLU A 271 -36.00 17.24 -7.77
N LYS A 272 -36.31 17.51 -6.48
CA LYS A 272 -37.25 18.55 -6.12
C LYS A 272 -36.67 19.93 -6.40
N THR A 273 -37.36 20.73 -7.20
CA THR A 273 -36.99 22.09 -7.56
C THR A 273 -38.02 23.10 -7.06
N GLY A 274 -37.74 24.39 -7.18
CA GLY A 274 -38.67 25.44 -6.87
C GLY A 274 -39.96 25.49 -7.77
N ARG A 275 -39.96 24.72 -8.85
CA ARG A 275 -41.11 24.55 -9.79
C ARG A 275 -41.90 23.26 -9.58
N SER A 276 -41.51 22.44 -8.56
CA SER A 276 -42.18 21.18 -8.28
C SER A 276 -43.63 21.40 -7.83
N VAL A 277 -44.53 20.57 -8.31
CA VAL A 277 -45.96 20.62 -8.05
C VAL A 277 -46.39 19.60 -7.00
N PRO A 278 -47.33 19.88 -6.09
CA PRO A 278 -47.81 18.92 -5.11
C PRO A 278 -48.84 17.96 -5.71
N VAL A 279 -48.66 16.66 -5.46
CA VAL A 279 -49.57 15.57 -5.82
C VAL A 279 -50.08 14.91 -4.55
N ALA A 280 -51.37 14.94 -4.28
CA ALA A 280 -51.94 14.40 -3.04
C ALA A 280 -52.49 12.97 -3.23
N LEU A 281 -51.99 12.05 -2.41
CA LEU A 281 -52.54 10.69 -2.30
C LEU A 281 -53.47 10.61 -1.09
N ARG A 282 -54.70 10.18 -1.32
CA ARG A 282 -55.75 10.03 -0.28
C ARG A 282 -56.01 8.57 0.05
N GLU A 283 -56.64 8.32 1.21
CA GLU A 283 -57.05 6.97 1.58
C GLU A 283 -58.06 6.42 0.59
N GLY A 284 -57.83 5.22 0.08
CA GLY A 284 -58.60 4.55 -0.94
C GLY A 284 -58.16 4.83 -2.39
N SER A 285 -57.28 5.81 -2.60
CA SER A 285 -56.71 6.09 -3.92
C SER A 285 -55.36 5.34 -4.06
N GLN A 286 -54.98 5.09 -5.32
CA GLN A 286 -53.75 4.44 -5.69
C GLN A 286 -52.95 5.31 -6.65
N MET A 287 -51.67 5.46 -6.37
CA MET A 287 -50.75 6.18 -7.23
C MET A 287 -49.73 5.22 -7.80
N THR A 288 -49.38 5.33 -9.07
CA THR A 288 -48.36 4.57 -9.75
C THR A 288 -47.33 5.50 -10.42
N GLN A 289 -46.09 5.11 -10.38
CA GLN A 289 -44.96 5.77 -11.02
C GLN A 289 -44.11 4.74 -11.73
N SER A 290 -44.02 4.86 -13.05
CA SER A 290 -43.11 4.07 -13.87
C SER A 290 -41.76 4.81 -14.02
N PHE A 291 -40.65 4.08 -13.94
CA PHE A 291 -39.32 4.61 -14.13
C PHE A 291 -38.33 3.54 -14.61
N VAL A 292 -37.29 3.96 -15.33
CA VAL A 292 -36.19 3.08 -15.71
C VAL A 292 -35.11 3.14 -14.63
N CYS A 293 -34.71 1.98 -14.10
CA CYS A 293 -33.72 1.90 -13.05
C CYS A 293 -32.29 2.09 -13.63
N ASP A 294 -31.56 2.98 -13.04
CA ASP A 294 -30.17 3.34 -13.41
C ASP A 294 -29.11 2.66 -12.56
N THR A 295 -29.53 1.71 -11.69
CA THR A 295 -28.64 1.02 -10.74
C THR A 295 -28.78 -0.50 -10.83
N GLU A 296 -27.68 -1.24 -10.60
CA GLU A 296 -27.66 -2.70 -10.72
C GLU A 296 -28.51 -3.44 -9.67
N ASN A 297 -28.54 -2.90 -8.43
CA ASN A 297 -29.17 -3.55 -7.29
C ASN A 297 -30.13 -2.60 -6.61
N PHE A 298 -31.43 -2.69 -6.96
CA PHE A 298 -32.46 -1.81 -6.44
C PHE A 298 -32.95 -2.31 -5.07
N SER A 299 -32.68 -1.57 -4.00
CA SER A 299 -32.94 -1.98 -2.61
C SER A 299 -34.02 -1.15 -1.88
N GLY A 300 -34.53 -0.10 -2.52
CA GLY A 300 -35.51 0.80 -1.94
C GLY A 300 -35.62 2.10 -2.71
N PHE A 301 -36.45 2.97 -2.27
CA PHE A 301 -36.59 4.29 -2.88
C PHE A 301 -36.94 5.35 -1.85
N GLY A 302 -36.68 6.58 -2.22
CA GLY A 302 -37.06 7.77 -1.49
C GLY A 302 -37.86 8.73 -2.34
N PHE A 303 -38.78 9.45 -1.72
CA PHE A 303 -39.58 10.44 -2.38
C PHE A 303 -39.70 11.72 -1.55
N SER A 304 -39.76 12.86 -2.21
CA SER A 304 -39.95 14.14 -1.55
C SER A 304 -41.41 14.31 -1.14
N THR A 305 -41.64 14.62 0.15
CA THR A 305 -43.00 14.79 0.69
C THR A 305 -43.25 16.22 1.16
N GLY A 306 -44.45 16.70 0.94
CA GLY A 306 -44.96 17.92 1.57
C GLY A 306 -45.36 17.71 3.05
N LYS A 307 -45.92 18.75 3.67
CA LYS A 307 -46.48 18.65 5.04
C LYS A 307 -47.58 17.59 5.09
N LEU A 308 -47.42 16.63 5.98
CA LEU A 308 -48.42 15.64 6.29
C LEU A 308 -49.62 16.32 6.98
N SER A 309 -50.80 16.20 6.39
CA SER A 309 -52.06 16.49 7.08
C SER A 309 -52.54 15.23 7.81
N GLY A 310 -52.14 15.06 9.06
CA GLY A 310 -52.50 13.91 9.90
C GLY A 310 -51.31 13.13 10.37
N LYS A 311 -51.29 12.76 11.68
CA LYS A 311 -50.17 12.06 12.35
C LYS A 311 -50.30 10.53 12.28
N LYS A 312 -51.36 9.97 11.67
CA LYS A 312 -51.66 8.54 11.59
C LYS A 312 -51.73 8.11 10.12
N GLY A 313 -51.34 6.93 9.83
CA GLY A 313 -51.44 6.29 8.49
C GLY A 313 -50.27 5.35 8.22
N LYS A 314 -50.54 4.40 7.33
CA LYS A 314 -49.59 3.42 6.84
C LYS A 314 -49.49 3.58 5.32
N LEU A 315 -48.26 3.76 4.83
CA LEU A 315 -47.93 3.72 3.41
C LEU A 315 -47.63 2.27 3.04
N LEU A 316 -48.29 1.75 2.03
CA LEU A 316 -48.02 0.47 1.39
C LEU A 316 -47.49 0.75 -0.02
N VAL A 317 -46.41 0.09 -0.36
CA VAL A 317 -45.75 0.22 -1.65
C VAL A 317 -45.51 -1.18 -2.20
N GLN A 318 -45.86 -1.37 -3.46
CA GLN A 318 -45.57 -2.55 -4.26
C GLN A 318 -44.68 -2.12 -5.42
N VAL A 319 -43.63 -2.87 -5.70
CA VAL A 319 -42.81 -2.71 -6.89
C VAL A 319 -43.13 -3.82 -7.86
N LEU A 320 -43.53 -3.44 -9.03
CA LEU A 320 -43.92 -4.36 -10.10
C LEU A 320 -42.84 -4.28 -11.21
N ASP A 321 -42.63 -5.38 -11.88
CA ASP A 321 -41.90 -5.43 -13.13
C ASP A 321 -42.70 -4.70 -14.21
N GLY A 322 -42.08 -3.76 -14.93
CA GLY A 322 -42.73 -2.94 -15.91
C GLY A 322 -43.19 -3.71 -17.15
N ASP A 323 -42.49 -4.81 -17.49
CA ASP A 323 -42.81 -5.61 -18.67
C ASP A 323 -43.85 -6.69 -18.38
N THR A 324 -43.79 -7.32 -17.22
CA THR A 324 -44.66 -8.44 -16.85
C THR A 324 -45.84 -8.05 -15.97
N GLY A 325 -45.74 -6.94 -15.25
CA GLY A 325 -46.72 -6.52 -14.24
C GLY A 325 -46.71 -7.37 -12.96
N GLU A 326 -45.74 -8.27 -12.79
CA GLU A 326 -45.58 -9.11 -11.61
C GLU A 326 -45.07 -8.31 -10.42
N VAL A 327 -45.62 -8.54 -9.22
CA VAL A 327 -45.15 -7.90 -7.99
C VAL A 327 -43.85 -8.56 -7.56
N LEU A 328 -42.75 -7.79 -7.59
CA LEU A 328 -41.41 -8.25 -7.24
C LEU A 328 -41.15 -8.16 -5.74
N THR A 329 -41.61 -7.05 -5.11
CA THR A 329 -41.41 -6.84 -3.66
C THR A 329 -42.47 -5.88 -3.11
N GLU A 330 -42.69 -5.96 -1.81
CA GLU A 330 -43.59 -5.06 -1.08
C GLU A 330 -42.84 -4.41 0.09
N ALA A 331 -43.15 -3.14 0.33
CA ALA A 331 -42.66 -2.45 1.51
C ALA A 331 -43.80 -1.68 2.19
N SER A 332 -43.76 -1.61 3.52
CA SER A 332 -44.79 -0.84 4.23
C SER A 332 -44.20 -0.11 5.42
N GLY A 333 -44.63 1.12 5.63
CA GLY A 333 -44.16 1.94 6.72
C GLY A 333 -45.24 2.80 7.33
N LYS A 334 -45.21 3.02 8.66
CA LYS A 334 -46.02 4.05 9.29
C LYS A 334 -45.56 5.41 8.80
N ILE A 335 -46.45 6.25 8.26
CA ILE A 335 -46.11 7.55 7.67
C ILE A 335 -45.33 8.42 8.67
N SER A 336 -45.72 8.41 9.96
CA SER A 336 -45.01 9.13 11.03
C SER A 336 -43.62 8.59 11.39
N LYS A 337 -43.26 7.40 10.89
CA LYS A 337 -41.99 6.70 11.16
C LYS A 337 -41.15 6.49 9.91
N LEU A 338 -41.59 7.04 8.75
CA LEU A 338 -40.74 7.01 7.56
C LEU A 338 -39.39 7.66 7.88
N LYS A 339 -38.35 6.90 7.64
CA LYS A 339 -36.98 7.37 7.95
C LYS A 339 -36.58 8.43 6.94
N LYS A 340 -36.01 9.54 7.43
CA LYS A 340 -35.34 10.48 6.53
C LYS A 340 -34.16 9.74 5.89
N ILE A 341 -33.95 9.97 4.61
CA ILE A 341 -32.90 9.32 3.83
C ILE A 341 -31.53 9.50 4.44
N THR A 342 -31.23 10.66 5.03
CA THR A 342 -29.98 10.92 5.78
C THR A 342 -29.67 9.92 6.90
N LYS A 343 -30.67 9.16 7.35
CA LYS A 343 -30.49 8.07 8.34
C LYS A 343 -30.38 6.68 7.70
N LEU A 344 -30.69 6.55 6.42
CA LEU A 344 -30.61 5.31 5.66
C LEU A 344 -29.26 5.22 4.94
N VAL A 345 -28.75 6.34 4.47
CA VAL A 345 -27.46 6.49 3.82
C VAL A 345 -26.47 7.02 4.87
N GLU A 346 -25.94 6.15 5.72
CA GLU A 346 -24.84 6.50 6.62
C GLU A 346 -23.53 6.56 5.81
N LYS A 347 -23.05 7.77 5.54
CA LYS A 347 -21.84 7.97 4.77
C LYS A 347 -20.58 7.67 5.61
N LYS A 348 -19.83 6.66 5.18
CA LYS A 348 -18.45 6.41 5.58
C LYS A 348 -17.42 7.05 4.63
N GLU A 349 -17.84 7.57 3.49
CA GLU A 349 -16.93 8.19 2.53
C GLU A 349 -16.37 9.55 2.97
N LYS A 350 -15.08 9.72 2.76
CA LYS A 350 -14.38 11.02 2.76
C LYS A 350 -14.71 11.79 1.48
N SER A 351 -15.99 12.04 1.22
CA SER A 351 -16.38 12.89 0.11
C SER A 351 -16.16 14.36 0.49
N ASP A 352 -15.91 15.15 -0.55
CA ASP A 352 -15.79 16.60 -0.50
C ASP A 352 -16.85 17.23 0.41
N PRO A 353 -16.50 18.07 1.40
CA PRO A 353 -17.44 18.64 2.37
C PRO A 353 -18.58 19.43 1.75
N GLU A 354 -18.36 20.12 0.61
CA GLU A 354 -19.40 20.91 -0.07
C GLU A 354 -20.38 20.02 -0.83
N LYS A 355 -19.90 19.02 -1.54
CA LYS A 355 -20.75 17.97 -2.15
C LYS A 355 -21.59 17.29 -1.07
N LYS A 356 -20.96 16.97 0.06
CA LYS A 356 -21.64 16.35 1.20
C LYS A 356 -22.73 17.24 1.79
N GLU A 357 -22.47 18.56 1.93
CA GLU A 357 -23.46 19.49 2.45
C GLU A 357 -24.62 19.71 1.47
N ALA A 358 -24.34 19.81 0.16
CA ALA A 358 -25.37 19.90 -0.87
C ALA A 358 -26.23 18.64 -0.93
N GLU A 359 -25.60 17.46 -0.90
CA GLU A 359 -26.29 16.17 -0.88
C GLU A 359 -27.09 15.96 0.43
N GLU A 360 -26.54 16.32 1.60
CA GLU A 360 -27.28 16.28 2.86
C GLU A 360 -28.47 17.24 2.84
N LYS A 361 -28.34 18.39 2.21
CA LYS A 361 -29.42 19.36 2.04
C LYS A 361 -30.51 18.80 1.14
N LEU A 362 -30.16 18.19 0.02
CA LEU A 362 -31.09 17.50 -0.89
C LEU A 362 -31.81 16.36 -0.17
N LEU A 363 -31.05 15.47 0.45
CA LEU A 363 -31.57 14.28 1.13
C LEU A 363 -32.44 14.58 2.35
N LYS A 364 -32.29 15.75 2.99
CA LYS A 364 -33.19 16.17 4.11
C LYS A 364 -34.64 16.31 3.70
N GLU A 365 -34.92 16.54 2.44
CA GLU A 365 -36.28 16.72 1.91
C GLU A 365 -36.95 15.40 1.51
N TYR A 366 -36.18 14.28 1.49
CA TYR A 366 -36.69 12.98 1.09
C TYR A 366 -36.91 12.07 2.30
N VAL A 367 -37.94 11.25 2.20
CA VAL A 367 -38.23 10.12 3.09
C VAL A 367 -38.18 8.83 2.30
N GLY A 368 -37.64 7.76 2.87
CA GLY A 368 -37.41 6.54 2.13
C GLY A 368 -38.00 5.29 2.78
N LEU A 369 -38.16 4.27 1.95
CA LEU A 369 -38.56 2.91 2.31
C LEU A 369 -37.54 1.94 1.71
N GLU A 370 -37.00 1.05 2.55
CA GLU A 370 -36.19 -0.07 2.13
C GLU A 370 -37.03 -1.30 1.87
N PHE A 371 -36.62 -2.11 0.90
CA PHE A 371 -37.26 -3.41 0.64
C PHE A 371 -36.64 -4.47 1.56
N GLU A 372 -37.40 -5.53 1.88
CA GLU A 372 -36.86 -6.69 2.59
C GLU A 372 -35.80 -7.42 1.74
N ASP A 373 -36.11 -7.56 0.43
CA ASP A 373 -35.21 -8.17 -0.54
C ASP A 373 -34.75 -7.16 -1.60
N THR A 374 -33.44 -7.20 -1.92
CA THR A 374 -32.85 -6.38 -2.99
C THR A 374 -33.17 -7.00 -4.36
N ILE A 375 -33.70 -6.22 -5.28
CA ILE A 375 -33.91 -6.62 -6.68
C ILE A 375 -32.54 -6.51 -7.39
N LYS A 376 -32.02 -7.66 -7.84
CA LYS A 376 -30.75 -7.76 -8.56
C LYS A 376 -30.96 -7.57 -10.06
N GLU A 377 -29.89 -7.23 -10.78
CA GLU A 377 -29.90 -7.03 -12.23
C GLU A 377 -30.97 -6.02 -12.64
N ALA A 378 -31.07 -4.94 -11.90
CA ALA A 378 -32.12 -3.93 -12.06
C ALA A 378 -31.77 -2.87 -13.13
N LEU A 379 -30.52 -2.72 -13.51
CA LEU A 379 -30.04 -1.70 -14.44
C LEU A 379 -30.75 -1.80 -15.80
N GLY A 380 -31.31 -0.67 -16.25
CA GLY A 380 -32.03 -0.56 -17.52
C GLY A 380 -33.40 -1.22 -17.54
N ARG A 381 -33.86 -1.84 -16.44
CA ARG A 381 -35.21 -2.40 -16.34
C ARG A 381 -36.21 -1.33 -15.95
N THR A 382 -37.43 -1.44 -16.51
CA THR A 382 -38.54 -0.60 -16.11
C THR A 382 -39.25 -1.18 -14.90
N PHE A 383 -39.47 -0.36 -13.88
CA PHE A 383 -40.23 -0.72 -12.68
C PHE A 383 -41.42 0.21 -12.52
N ILE A 384 -42.54 -0.31 -11.99
CA ILE A 384 -43.71 0.46 -11.60
C ILE A 384 -43.82 0.43 -10.07
N ILE A 385 -43.69 1.60 -9.44
CA ILE A 385 -43.94 1.78 -8.02
C ILE A 385 -45.41 2.09 -7.82
N LYS A 386 -46.10 1.23 -7.11
CA LYS A 386 -47.56 1.34 -6.82
C LYS A 386 -47.73 1.67 -5.33
N MET A 387 -48.29 2.82 -5.03
CA MET A 387 -48.44 3.36 -3.69
C MET A 387 -49.87 3.52 -3.26
N SER A 388 -50.18 3.14 -2.04
CA SER A 388 -51.48 3.36 -1.40
C SER A 388 -51.33 3.73 0.07
N ILE A 389 -52.26 4.46 0.64
CA ILE A 389 -52.26 4.82 2.06
C ILE A 389 -53.51 4.26 2.74
N SER A 390 -53.38 3.90 4.00
CA SER A 390 -54.46 3.35 4.81
C SER A 390 -54.39 3.90 6.24
N GLN A 391 -55.56 3.86 6.96
CA GLN A 391 -55.64 4.27 8.37
C GLN A 391 -55.29 5.75 8.62
N THR A 392 -55.59 6.62 7.68
CA THR A 392 -55.21 8.05 7.74
C THR A 392 -56.27 8.93 8.41
N GLU A 393 -57.46 8.38 8.78
CA GLU A 393 -58.57 9.14 9.39
C GLU A 393 -58.98 10.39 8.56
N GLY A 394 -58.91 10.27 7.21
CA GLY A 394 -59.19 11.40 6.28
C GLY A 394 -58.01 12.29 5.95
N GLY A 395 -56.77 11.91 6.37
CA GLY A 395 -55.52 12.59 6.00
C GLY A 395 -55.07 12.26 4.57
N GLU A 396 -54.29 13.16 4.02
CA GLU A 396 -53.64 12.97 2.71
C GLU A 396 -52.11 13.04 2.86
N LEU A 397 -51.41 12.29 1.99
CA LEU A 397 -49.96 12.36 1.85
C LEU A 397 -49.62 13.09 0.55
N VAL A 398 -48.90 14.20 0.67
CA VAL A 398 -48.55 15.02 -0.50
C VAL A 398 -47.16 14.62 -0.95
N PHE A 399 -47.00 14.24 -2.23
CA PHE A 399 -45.72 14.04 -2.91
C PHE A 399 -45.41 15.26 -3.76
N TRP A 400 -44.13 15.50 -4.00
CA TRP A 400 -43.72 16.52 -4.97
C TRP A 400 -43.44 15.85 -6.31
N GLY A 401 -44.01 16.44 -7.37
CA GLY A 401 -43.77 16.04 -8.75
C GLY A 401 -43.05 17.13 -9.51
N ASN A 402 -42.35 16.78 -10.56
CA ASN A 402 -41.61 17.67 -11.44
C ASN A 402 -41.84 17.33 -12.90
N GLU A 403 -41.38 18.20 -13.82
CA GLU A 403 -41.38 17.89 -15.25
C GLU A 403 -40.61 16.58 -15.49
N LYS A 404 -40.97 15.84 -16.55
CA LYS A 404 -40.39 14.56 -16.89
C LYS A 404 -38.87 14.62 -17.02
N SER A 405 -38.18 13.62 -16.51
CA SER A 405 -36.82 13.29 -16.89
C SER A 405 -36.84 12.14 -17.90
N ASP A 406 -35.73 11.89 -18.62
CA ASP A 406 -35.65 10.85 -19.66
C ASP A 406 -35.94 9.43 -19.12
N ASN A 407 -35.73 9.20 -17.82
CA ASN A 407 -35.91 7.92 -17.12
C ASN A 407 -37.26 7.83 -16.37
N LEU A 408 -38.19 8.77 -16.55
CA LEU A 408 -39.38 8.88 -15.73
C LEU A 408 -40.62 9.18 -16.59
N GLU A 409 -41.70 8.39 -16.41
CA GLU A 409 -42.99 8.64 -17.02
C GLU A 409 -43.87 9.51 -16.12
N ASP A 410 -45.05 9.96 -16.63
CA ASP A 410 -46.05 10.64 -15.80
C ASP A 410 -46.51 9.71 -14.67
N ALA A 411 -46.65 10.27 -13.48
CA ALA A 411 -47.33 9.57 -12.39
C ALA A 411 -48.84 9.45 -12.72
N MET A 412 -49.40 8.31 -12.35
CA MET A 412 -50.82 8.06 -12.53
C MET A 412 -51.49 8.04 -11.15
N LEU A 413 -52.59 8.77 -10.99
CA LEU A 413 -53.45 8.69 -9.82
C LEU A 413 -54.73 7.97 -10.25
N GLU A 414 -54.90 6.75 -9.75
CA GLU A 414 -55.86 5.77 -10.26
C GLU A 414 -55.58 5.43 -11.73
N GLU A 415 -56.33 5.91 -12.66
CA GLU A 415 -56.14 5.74 -14.11
C GLU A 415 -55.85 7.05 -14.83
N ASP A 416 -55.81 8.20 -14.11
CA ASP A 416 -55.57 9.51 -14.67
C ASP A 416 -54.09 9.96 -14.56
N ALA A 417 -53.52 10.44 -15.66
CA ALA A 417 -52.19 11.01 -15.69
C ALA A 417 -52.15 12.35 -14.94
N VAL A 418 -51.19 12.50 -14.03
CA VAL A 418 -51.03 13.69 -13.20
C VAL A 418 -50.31 14.82 -13.95
N GLY A 419 -49.65 14.52 -15.07
CA GLY A 419 -48.91 15.48 -15.89
C GLY A 419 -47.53 15.81 -15.37
N CYS A 420 -47.03 15.07 -14.39
CA CYS A 420 -45.66 15.17 -13.85
C CYS A 420 -45.15 13.83 -13.36
N GLY A 421 -43.83 13.64 -13.31
CA GLY A 421 -43.19 12.54 -12.62
C GLY A 421 -42.87 12.90 -11.17
N LEU A 422 -42.91 11.94 -10.25
CA LEU A 422 -42.61 12.17 -8.84
C LEU A 422 -41.14 12.48 -8.64
N CYS A 423 -40.83 13.36 -7.68
CA CYS A 423 -39.45 13.56 -7.22
C CYS A 423 -39.00 12.32 -6.46
N LEU A 424 -38.13 11.53 -7.11
CA LEU A 424 -37.79 10.16 -6.74
C LEU A 424 -36.29 9.95 -6.68
N VAL A 425 -35.87 9.16 -5.70
CA VAL A 425 -34.50 8.70 -5.51
C VAL A 425 -34.50 7.18 -5.37
N SER A 426 -33.69 6.46 -6.12
CA SER A 426 -33.49 5.02 -5.96
C SER A 426 -32.40 4.71 -4.95
N PHE A 427 -32.58 3.66 -4.15
CA PHE A 427 -31.54 3.12 -3.29
C PHE A 427 -30.95 1.86 -3.89
N TYR A 428 -29.67 1.68 -3.78
CA TYR A 428 -29.00 0.48 -4.22
C TYR A 428 -27.87 0.08 -3.27
N LYS A 429 -27.45 -1.17 -3.36
CA LYS A 429 -26.33 -1.71 -2.58
C LYS A 429 -25.17 -1.96 -3.54
N PRO A 430 -24.20 -1.03 -3.65
CA PRO A 430 -23.12 -1.13 -4.63
C PRO A 430 -22.22 -2.34 -4.38
N TYR A 431 -22.07 -2.75 -3.13
CA TYR A 431 -21.09 -3.75 -2.72
C TYR A 431 -21.71 -5.12 -2.36
N LEU A 432 -22.88 -5.43 -2.86
CA LEU A 432 -23.54 -6.73 -2.60
C LEU A 432 -22.66 -7.92 -3.07
N CYS A 433 -21.86 -7.72 -4.13
CA CYS A 433 -20.90 -8.71 -4.63
C CYS A 433 -19.88 -9.15 -3.60
N LEU A 434 -19.55 -8.31 -2.60
CA LEU A 434 -18.59 -8.64 -1.55
C LEU A 434 -18.98 -9.89 -0.75
N LYS A 435 -20.29 -10.14 -0.55
CA LYS A 435 -20.77 -11.37 0.12
C LYS A 435 -20.37 -12.62 -0.66
N VAL A 436 -20.53 -12.57 -1.98
CA VAL A 436 -20.17 -13.70 -2.86
C VAL A 436 -18.66 -13.88 -2.92
N MET A 437 -17.92 -12.78 -3.12
CA MET A 437 -16.46 -12.81 -3.12
C MET A 437 -15.90 -13.35 -1.80
N TYR A 438 -16.43 -12.89 -0.68
CA TYR A 438 -16.01 -13.34 0.64
C TYR A 438 -16.27 -14.84 0.85
N LEU A 439 -17.41 -15.35 0.42
CA LEU A 439 -17.72 -16.78 0.49
C LEU A 439 -16.70 -17.60 -0.33
N ILE A 440 -16.41 -17.17 -1.56
CA ILE A 440 -15.41 -17.81 -2.43
C ILE A 440 -14.03 -17.77 -1.76
N PHE A 441 -13.59 -16.61 -1.27
CA PHE A 441 -12.31 -16.47 -0.58
C PHE A 441 -12.24 -17.33 0.69
N GLY A 442 -13.31 -17.38 1.47
CA GLY A 442 -13.40 -18.21 2.67
C GLY A 442 -13.24 -19.70 2.35
N ILE A 443 -13.92 -20.19 1.33
CA ILE A 443 -13.81 -21.59 0.85
C ILE A 443 -12.38 -21.85 0.37
N LEU A 444 -11.82 -20.99 -0.48
CA LEU A 444 -10.45 -21.14 -0.99
C LEU A 444 -9.43 -21.15 0.16
N LEU A 445 -9.59 -20.27 1.16
CA LEU A 445 -8.71 -20.21 2.33
C LEU A 445 -8.80 -21.48 3.15
N ALA A 446 -10.00 -21.98 3.42
CA ALA A 446 -10.21 -23.23 4.12
C ALA A 446 -9.56 -24.41 3.40
N VAL A 447 -9.72 -24.47 2.05
CA VAL A 447 -9.09 -25.49 1.20
C VAL A 447 -7.56 -25.36 1.22
N ALA A 448 -7.03 -24.16 1.09
CA ALA A 448 -5.58 -23.87 1.07
C ALA A 448 -4.92 -24.30 2.40
N LEU A 449 -5.47 -23.86 3.55
CA LEU A 449 -4.97 -24.23 4.87
C LEU A 449 -5.11 -25.73 5.13
N SER A 450 -6.22 -26.36 4.70
CA SER A 450 -6.43 -27.79 4.78
C SER A 450 -5.40 -28.56 3.96
N PHE A 451 -5.08 -28.10 2.76
CA PHE A 451 -4.06 -28.68 1.92
C PHE A 451 -2.67 -28.59 2.56
N VAL A 452 -2.28 -27.42 3.08
CA VAL A 452 -1.01 -27.26 3.80
C VAL A 452 -0.95 -28.17 5.04
N TYR A 453 -2.03 -28.23 5.82
CA TYR A 453 -2.17 -29.14 6.96
C TYR A 453 -1.96 -30.60 6.54
N TRP A 454 -2.63 -31.03 5.45
CA TRP A 454 -2.50 -32.39 4.90
C TRP A 454 -1.06 -32.71 4.45
N VAL A 455 -0.38 -31.77 3.76
CA VAL A 455 1.02 -31.94 3.35
C VAL A 455 1.94 -32.11 4.56
N ILE A 456 1.72 -31.32 5.63
CA ILE A 456 2.56 -31.36 6.85
C ILE A 456 2.30 -32.63 7.66
N PHE A 457 1.08 -32.83 8.09
CA PHE A 457 0.75 -33.80 9.14
C PHE A 457 0.40 -35.18 8.59
N TRP A 458 -0.19 -35.23 7.39
CA TRP A 458 -0.59 -36.48 6.76
C TRP A 458 0.51 -37.05 5.86
N LYS A 459 0.99 -36.26 4.88
CA LYS A 459 2.04 -36.68 3.95
C LYS A 459 3.44 -36.60 4.55
N LYS A 460 3.67 -35.80 5.61
CA LYS A 460 4.98 -35.53 6.21
C LYS A 460 5.97 -35.03 5.16
N GLY A 461 5.54 -34.04 4.36
CA GLY A 461 6.34 -33.43 3.31
C GLY A 461 7.68 -32.91 3.84
N SER A 462 8.69 -32.85 2.98
CA SER A 462 9.95 -32.18 3.29
C SER A 462 9.69 -30.67 3.50
N LEU A 463 10.57 -29.99 4.25
CA LEU A 463 10.38 -28.58 4.59
C LEU A 463 10.21 -27.69 3.35
N GLU A 464 11.02 -27.94 2.32
CA GLU A 464 10.94 -27.21 1.05
C GLU A 464 9.62 -27.47 0.29
N THR A 465 9.08 -28.69 0.36
CA THR A 465 7.79 -29.02 -0.27
C THR A 465 6.62 -28.38 0.49
N VAL A 466 6.68 -28.39 1.83
CA VAL A 466 5.70 -27.69 2.66
C VAL A 466 5.75 -26.19 2.41
N PHE A 467 6.94 -25.61 2.28
CA PHE A 467 7.12 -24.21 1.95
C PHE A 467 6.50 -23.86 0.59
N LEU A 468 6.77 -24.65 -0.45
CA LEU A 468 6.20 -24.42 -1.78
C LEU A 468 4.67 -24.46 -1.77
N ALA A 469 4.10 -25.45 -1.06
CA ALA A 469 2.65 -25.52 -0.87
C ALA A 469 2.11 -24.29 -0.14
N ALA A 470 2.80 -23.84 0.92
CA ALA A 470 2.39 -22.69 1.72
C ALA A 470 2.51 -21.36 0.95
N VAL A 471 3.62 -21.14 0.22
CA VAL A 471 3.84 -19.89 -0.52
C VAL A 471 2.83 -19.73 -1.64
N TYR A 472 2.47 -20.81 -2.33
CA TYR A 472 1.42 -20.72 -3.36
C TYR A 472 0.02 -20.60 -2.75
N ALA A 473 -0.26 -21.38 -1.70
CA ALA A 473 -1.54 -21.28 -0.99
C ALA A 473 -1.79 -19.87 -0.47
N MET A 474 -0.81 -19.24 0.18
CA MET A 474 -0.97 -17.88 0.71
C MET A 474 -0.78 -16.80 -0.36
N GLY A 475 0.16 -16.99 -1.30
CA GLY A 475 0.45 -16.01 -2.35
C GLY A 475 -0.74 -15.73 -3.27
N ILE A 476 -1.57 -16.74 -3.57
CA ILE A 476 -2.81 -16.54 -4.33
C ILE A 476 -3.77 -15.56 -3.63
N PHE A 477 -3.82 -15.56 -2.29
CA PHE A 477 -4.65 -14.60 -1.57
C PHE A 477 -4.09 -13.18 -1.70
N TYR A 478 -2.78 -12.99 -1.55
CA TYR A 478 -2.17 -11.66 -1.77
C TYR A 478 -2.37 -11.15 -3.20
N LEU A 479 -2.34 -12.06 -4.19
CA LEU A 479 -2.60 -11.74 -5.59
C LEU A 479 -4.00 -11.15 -5.81
N LEU A 480 -5.00 -11.62 -5.05
CA LEU A 480 -6.39 -11.21 -5.17
C LEU A 480 -6.78 -10.10 -4.17
N MET A 481 -6.28 -10.18 -2.91
CA MET A 481 -6.66 -9.26 -1.84
C MET A 481 -6.02 -7.87 -1.96
N ILE A 482 -4.79 -7.82 -2.50
CA ILE A 482 -4.18 -6.55 -2.88
C ILE A 482 -4.57 -6.30 -4.34
N THR A 483 -5.56 -5.44 -4.55
CA THR A 483 -6.12 -5.13 -5.87
C THR A 483 -5.05 -4.65 -6.85
N VAL A 484 -5.34 -4.68 -8.13
CA VAL A 484 -4.43 -4.17 -9.18
C VAL A 484 -4.11 -2.71 -8.88
N TYR A 485 -2.86 -2.31 -9.04
CA TYR A 485 -2.27 -1.02 -8.64
C TYR A 485 -2.09 -0.83 -7.12
N GLY A 486 -2.59 -1.70 -6.27
CA GLY A 486 -2.46 -1.59 -4.80
C GLY A 486 -1.06 -1.89 -4.25
N VAL A 487 -0.10 -2.32 -5.07
CA VAL A 487 1.31 -2.51 -4.67
C VAL A 487 2.12 -1.27 -5.05
N PRO A 488 3.10 -0.82 -4.23
CA PRO A 488 3.91 0.36 -4.57
C PRO A 488 4.58 0.24 -5.93
N ASP A 489 4.51 1.29 -6.74
CA ASP A 489 5.08 1.42 -8.09
C ASP A 489 4.53 0.43 -9.13
N GLU A 490 3.46 -0.31 -8.84
CA GLU A 490 2.96 -1.36 -9.71
C GLU A 490 2.43 -0.82 -11.06
N THR A 491 1.91 0.40 -11.11
CA THR A 491 1.51 1.09 -12.35
C THR A 491 2.67 1.12 -13.35
N ALA A 492 3.81 1.66 -12.93
CA ALA A 492 5.02 1.73 -13.75
C ALA A 492 5.59 0.34 -14.11
N HIS A 493 5.41 -0.63 -13.22
CA HIS A 493 5.81 -2.01 -13.50
C HIS A 493 4.91 -2.68 -14.54
N ILE A 494 3.60 -2.46 -14.49
CA ILE A 494 2.64 -2.96 -15.48
C ILE A 494 2.98 -2.43 -16.87
N ASP A 495 3.28 -1.15 -17.01
CA ASP A 495 3.71 -0.55 -18.29
C ASP A 495 4.98 -1.20 -18.83
N THR A 496 5.97 -1.42 -17.94
CA THR A 496 7.22 -2.07 -18.34
C THR A 496 6.99 -3.53 -18.76
N VAL A 497 6.12 -4.27 -18.06
CA VAL A 497 5.70 -5.62 -18.42
C VAL A 497 4.99 -5.62 -19.77
N TYR A 498 4.14 -4.64 -20.02
CA TYR A 498 3.40 -4.50 -21.27
C TYR A 498 4.35 -4.22 -22.45
N ARG A 499 5.38 -3.36 -22.28
CA ARG A 499 6.44 -3.14 -23.28
C ARG A 499 7.15 -4.43 -23.66
N ILE A 500 7.55 -5.23 -22.66
CA ILE A 500 8.23 -6.50 -22.90
C ILE A 500 7.28 -7.49 -23.58
N SER A 501 5.99 -7.50 -23.21
CA SER A 501 4.98 -8.30 -23.90
C SER A 501 4.81 -7.87 -25.37
N ASN A 502 4.84 -6.55 -25.67
CA ASN A 502 4.84 -6.05 -27.04
C ASN A 502 6.03 -6.60 -27.84
N GLU A 503 7.23 -6.52 -27.27
CA GLU A 503 8.45 -7.08 -27.89
C GLU A 503 8.32 -8.59 -28.14
N MET A 504 7.78 -9.34 -27.17
CA MET A 504 7.53 -10.79 -27.33
C MET A 504 6.51 -11.11 -28.43
N MET A 505 5.58 -10.21 -28.70
CA MET A 505 4.59 -10.32 -29.78
C MET A 505 5.03 -9.72 -31.11
N GLY A 506 6.25 -9.19 -31.19
CA GLY A 506 6.78 -8.54 -32.39
C GLY A 506 6.20 -7.15 -32.66
N ILE A 507 5.59 -6.52 -31.68
CA ILE A 507 5.09 -5.15 -31.79
C ILE A 507 6.26 -4.20 -31.53
N GLY A 508 6.53 -3.28 -32.46
CA GLY A 508 7.61 -2.30 -32.36
C GLY A 508 7.43 -1.32 -31.21
N GLU A 509 8.50 -0.60 -30.87
CA GLU A 509 8.45 0.46 -29.87
C GLU A 509 7.78 1.72 -30.46
N ALA A 510 7.05 2.47 -29.63
CA ALA A 510 6.51 3.77 -30.00
C ALA A 510 7.65 4.80 -30.11
N GLN A 511 7.50 5.79 -31.01
CA GLN A 511 8.61 6.69 -31.37
C GLN A 511 8.93 7.78 -30.33
N GLY A 512 8.01 8.09 -29.42
CA GLY A 512 8.19 9.14 -28.41
C GLY A 512 8.78 8.63 -27.09
N PRO A 513 9.44 9.51 -26.33
CA PRO A 513 9.89 9.18 -24.98
C PRO A 513 8.67 8.82 -24.11
N ASN A 514 8.79 7.76 -23.32
CA ASN A 514 7.71 7.27 -22.47
C ASN A 514 6.38 6.93 -23.18
N GLN A 515 6.40 6.67 -24.48
CA GLN A 515 5.26 6.20 -25.24
C GLN A 515 5.24 4.67 -25.35
N ILE A 516 4.05 4.09 -25.39
CA ILE A 516 3.82 2.65 -25.48
C ILE A 516 2.57 2.36 -26.31
N TYR A 517 2.58 1.25 -27.07
CA TYR A 517 1.36 0.71 -27.65
C TYR A 517 0.60 -0.12 -26.64
N LYS A 518 -0.67 0.23 -26.37
CA LYS A 518 -1.62 -0.58 -25.60
C LYS A 518 -2.89 -0.83 -26.44
N ARG A 519 -3.64 -1.87 -26.07
CA ARG A 519 -4.98 -2.07 -26.64
C ARG A 519 -5.91 -0.98 -26.11
N LEU A 520 -6.83 -0.50 -26.92
CA LEU A 520 -7.73 0.61 -26.56
C LEU A 520 -8.51 0.33 -25.27
N SER A 521 -9.12 -0.86 -25.18
CA SER A 521 -9.83 -1.27 -23.95
C SER A 521 -8.94 -1.43 -22.71
N ASP A 522 -7.61 -1.57 -22.84
CA ASP A 522 -6.71 -1.59 -21.69
C ASP A 522 -6.36 -0.16 -21.22
N ILE A 523 -6.45 0.84 -22.09
CA ILE A 523 -6.21 2.25 -21.75
C ILE A 523 -7.36 2.81 -20.92
N GLU A 524 -8.61 2.47 -21.27
CA GLU A 524 -9.81 2.93 -20.57
C GLU A 524 -9.87 2.49 -19.10
N VAL A 525 -9.24 1.35 -18.80
CA VAL A 525 -9.17 0.81 -17.44
C VAL A 525 -7.95 1.30 -16.66
N ASP A 526 -6.92 1.79 -17.37
CA ASP A 526 -5.63 2.20 -16.79
C ASP A 526 -5.70 3.59 -16.16
N ASP A 527 -6.43 3.72 -15.05
CA ASP A 527 -6.59 4.96 -14.31
C ASP A 527 -5.62 5.01 -13.12
N VAL A 528 -4.64 5.91 -13.22
CA VAL A 528 -3.60 6.11 -12.20
C VAL A 528 -4.17 6.59 -10.85
N GLY A 529 -5.34 7.24 -10.84
CA GLY A 529 -6.02 7.73 -9.63
C GLY A 529 -6.54 6.61 -8.72
N LYS A 530 -6.73 5.39 -9.26
CA LYS A 530 -7.32 4.25 -8.54
C LYS A 530 -6.30 3.35 -7.82
N ALA A 531 -5.33 3.92 -7.16
CA ALA A 531 -4.19 3.16 -6.65
C ALA A 531 -4.38 2.51 -5.28
N ASP A 532 -5.40 2.88 -4.52
CA ASP A 532 -5.66 2.34 -3.19
C ASP A 532 -6.56 1.10 -3.24
N VAL A 533 -6.44 0.24 -2.23
CA VAL A 533 -7.34 -0.90 -2.06
C VAL A 533 -8.61 -0.41 -1.39
N THR A 534 -9.72 -0.41 -2.11
CA THR A 534 -11.03 0.10 -1.66
C THR A 534 -12.13 -0.90 -1.96
N PRO A 535 -13.34 -0.76 -1.40
CA PRO A 535 -14.51 -1.57 -1.79
C PRO A 535 -14.82 -1.51 -3.28
N ASP A 536 -14.68 -0.33 -3.92
CA ASP A 536 -14.88 -0.15 -5.37
C ASP A 536 -13.90 -1.00 -6.18
N ARG A 537 -12.63 -1.09 -5.74
CA ARG A 537 -11.62 -1.93 -6.41
C ARG A 537 -11.92 -3.42 -6.27
N TYR A 538 -12.55 -3.85 -5.19
CA TYR A 538 -13.03 -5.23 -5.07
C TYR A 538 -14.25 -5.47 -5.97
N LYS A 539 -15.16 -4.49 -6.09
CA LYS A 539 -16.28 -4.56 -7.03
C LYS A 539 -15.75 -4.67 -8.46
N GLU A 540 -14.83 -3.80 -8.85
CA GLU A 540 -14.21 -3.84 -10.18
C GLU A 540 -13.53 -5.18 -10.45
N LEU A 541 -12.78 -5.72 -9.48
CA LEU A 541 -12.18 -7.06 -9.60
C LEU A 541 -13.25 -8.13 -9.84
N TYR A 542 -14.38 -8.05 -9.13
CA TYR A 542 -15.49 -9.00 -9.29
C TYR A 542 -16.11 -8.91 -10.68
N ASP A 543 -16.40 -7.70 -11.13
CA ASP A 543 -17.09 -7.44 -12.39
C ASP A 543 -16.20 -7.77 -13.60
N THR A 544 -14.88 -7.53 -13.49
CA THR A 544 -13.94 -7.64 -14.62
C THR A 544 -13.04 -8.88 -14.61
N LEU A 545 -13.15 -9.75 -13.60
CA LEU A 545 -12.28 -10.93 -13.43
C LEU A 545 -12.24 -11.86 -14.63
N MET A 546 -13.36 -12.00 -15.33
CA MET A 546 -13.54 -12.93 -16.46
C MET A 546 -13.82 -12.21 -17.79
N THR A 547 -13.55 -10.91 -17.87
CA THR A 547 -13.80 -10.14 -19.10
C THR A 547 -12.83 -10.50 -20.22
N ARG A 548 -13.31 -10.33 -21.44
CA ARG A 548 -12.49 -10.38 -22.65
C ARG A 548 -12.14 -8.96 -23.09
N CYS A 549 -11.13 -8.83 -23.91
CA CYS A 549 -10.79 -7.58 -24.54
C CYS A 549 -11.87 -7.24 -25.58
N GLU A 550 -12.50 -6.10 -25.46
CA GLU A 550 -13.54 -5.62 -26.36
C GLU A 550 -12.94 -5.01 -27.63
N ASP A 551 -11.92 -4.14 -27.44
CA ASP A 551 -11.20 -3.53 -28.55
C ASP A 551 -9.68 -3.78 -28.43
N SER A 552 -9.17 -4.59 -29.34
CA SER A 552 -7.76 -4.95 -29.42
C SER A 552 -6.92 -4.01 -30.30
N THR A 553 -7.52 -2.91 -30.82
CA THR A 553 -6.82 -1.90 -31.60
C THR A 553 -5.68 -1.30 -30.80
N LEU A 554 -4.48 -1.28 -31.39
CA LEU A 554 -3.29 -0.73 -30.72
C LEU A 554 -3.26 0.78 -30.89
N THR A 555 -3.21 1.47 -29.76
CA THR A 555 -3.14 2.93 -29.69
C THR A 555 -1.89 3.35 -28.91
N VAL A 556 -1.28 4.45 -29.30
CA VAL A 556 -0.13 5.03 -28.59
C VAL A 556 -0.63 5.80 -27.36
N THR A 557 -0.08 5.48 -26.21
CA THR A 557 -0.37 6.17 -24.94
C THR A 557 0.90 6.41 -24.16
N TYR A 558 0.81 7.18 -23.07
CA TYR A 558 1.89 7.32 -22.10
C TYR A 558 2.12 5.99 -21.36
N GLY A 559 3.38 5.66 -21.09
CA GLY A 559 3.73 4.48 -20.32
C GLY A 559 5.13 4.58 -19.73
N ALA A 560 5.22 4.36 -18.44
CA ALA A 560 6.48 4.37 -17.72
C ALA A 560 7.45 3.27 -18.20
N ASN A 561 8.76 3.51 -17.99
CA ASN A 561 9.81 2.54 -18.26
C ASN A 561 10.76 2.41 -17.07
N THR A 562 10.64 1.34 -16.33
CA THR A 562 11.44 1.07 -15.13
C THR A 562 12.70 0.23 -15.38
N LEU A 563 13.05 -0.04 -16.64
CA LEU A 563 14.24 -0.84 -17.00
C LEU A 563 15.57 -0.18 -16.59
N ALA A 564 15.57 1.13 -16.33
CA ALA A 564 16.73 1.82 -15.77
C ALA A 564 17.14 1.25 -14.40
N ASN A 565 16.19 0.72 -13.61
CA ASN A 565 16.39 0.20 -12.26
C ASN A 565 16.44 -1.34 -12.18
N SER A 566 16.35 -2.04 -13.34
CA SER A 566 16.39 -3.50 -13.40
C SER A 566 16.73 -4.00 -14.82
N THR A 567 16.55 -5.27 -15.09
CA THR A 567 16.71 -5.85 -16.44
C THR A 567 15.42 -6.46 -16.95
N LYS A 568 15.30 -6.60 -18.29
CA LYS A 568 14.18 -7.32 -18.93
C LYS A 568 13.99 -8.73 -18.33
N TRP A 569 15.10 -9.41 -17.94
CA TRP A 569 15.05 -10.77 -17.38
C TRP A 569 14.22 -10.85 -16.09
N ASN A 570 14.21 -9.80 -15.29
CA ASN A 570 13.47 -9.76 -14.03
C ASN A 570 11.95 -9.57 -14.24
N TYR A 571 11.54 -9.13 -15.43
CA TYR A 571 10.14 -8.97 -15.81
C TYR A 571 9.58 -10.12 -16.66
N LEU A 572 10.45 -11.01 -17.18
CA LEU A 572 10.01 -12.06 -18.13
C LEU A 572 8.83 -12.91 -17.65
N PRO A 573 8.75 -13.35 -16.38
CA PRO A 573 7.62 -14.16 -15.96
C PRO A 573 6.29 -13.39 -16.08
N ALA A 574 6.23 -12.14 -15.61
CA ALA A 574 5.04 -11.32 -15.73
C ALA A 574 4.70 -11.01 -17.19
N ALA A 575 5.71 -10.69 -18.01
CA ALA A 575 5.53 -10.44 -19.45
C ALA A 575 5.00 -11.66 -20.21
N PHE A 576 5.45 -12.86 -19.82
CA PHE A 576 4.90 -14.10 -20.36
C PHE A 576 3.41 -14.26 -19.99
N GLY A 577 3.03 -13.93 -18.75
CA GLY A 577 1.64 -13.92 -18.32
C GLY A 577 0.78 -12.96 -19.14
N PHE A 578 1.28 -11.73 -19.38
CA PHE A 578 0.60 -10.73 -20.22
C PHE A 578 0.47 -11.20 -21.67
N THR A 579 1.56 -11.72 -22.25
CA THR A 579 1.55 -12.25 -23.62
C THR A 579 0.53 -13.36 -23.77
N LEU A 580 0.49 -14.29 -22.81
CA LEU A 580 -0.49 -15.39 -22.82
C LEU A 580 -1.93 -14.86 -22.72
N ALA A 581 -2.19 -13.89 -21.83
CA ALA A 581 -3.51 -13.28 -21.69
C ALA A 581 -3.97 -12.59 -23.00
N ARG A 582 -3.05 -11.86 -23.63
CA ARG A 582 -3.32 -11.15 -24.90
C ARG A 582 -3.57 -12.14 -26.06
N LEU A 583 -2.83 -13.24 -26.12
CA LEU A 583 -3.08 -14.32 -27.09
C LEU A 583 -4.43 -15.00 -26.87
N LEU A 584 -4.92 -15.07 -25.64
CA LEU A 584 -6.24 -15.60 -25.29
C LEU A 584 -7.35 -14.54 -25.35
N ASN A 585 -7.04 -13.32 -25.79
CA ASN A 585 -7.94 -12.17 -25.87
C ASN A 585 -8.66 -11.85 -24.56
N LEU A 586 -7.94 -11.98 -23.43
CA LEU A 586 -8.47 -11.61 -22.11
C LEU A 586 -8.40 -10.10 -21.90
N GLY A 587 -9.31 -9.56 -21.07
CA GLY A 587 -9.33 -8.16 -20.66
C GLY A 587 -8.16 -7.79 -19.75
N PHE A 588 -8.10 -6.52 -19.35
CA PHE A 588 -7.01 -5.96 -18.56
C PHE A 588 -6.82 -6.66 -17.21
N MET A 589 -7.89 -6.82 -16.43
CA MET A 589 -7.81 -7.42 -15.09
C MET A 589 -7.24 -8.85 -15.10
N PRO A 590 -7.78 -9.81 -15.88
CA PRO A 590 -7.22 -11.15 -15.94
C PRO A 590 -5.80 -11.17 -16.54
N MET A 591 -5.44 -10.23 -17.41
CA MET A 591 -4.08 -10.09 -17.95
C MET A 591 -3.09 -9.75 -16.82
N VAL A 592 -3.39 -8.77 -15.99
CA VAL A 592 -2.54 -8.38 -14.86
C VAL A 592 -2.44 -9.50 -13.83
N LEU A 593 -3.56 -10.16 -13.51
CA LEU A 593 -3.57 -11.30 -12.58
C LEU A 593 -2.73 -12.48 -13.09
N LEU A 594 -2.72 -12.76 -14.40
CA LEU A 594 -1.83 -13.75 -14.98
C LEU A 594 -0.36 -13.33 -14.85
N GLY A 595 -0.03 -12.07 -15.08
CA GLY A 595 1.32 -11.56 -14.86
C GLY A 595 1.80 -11.75 -13.41
N ARG A 596 0.96 -11.39 -12.44
CA ARG A 596 1.20 -11.62 -11.01
C ARG A 596 1.38 -13.10 -10.67
N LEU A 597 0.53 -13.97 -11.26
CA LEU A 597 0.57 -15.41 -11.05
C LEU A 597 1.90 -16.00 -11.55
N PHE A 598 2.36 -15.64 -12.75
CA PHE A 598 3.64 -16.13 -13.27
C PHE A 598 4.83 -15.66 -12.44
N ASN A 599 4.81 -14.42 -11.92
CA ASN A 599 5.80 -13.94 -10.97
C ASN A 599 5.79 -14.78 -9.68
N LEU A 600 4.62 -15.02 -9.08
CA LEU A 600 4.46 -15.86 -7.90
C LEU A 600 5.00 -17.27 -8.12
N LEU A 601 4.66 -17.90 -9.27
CA LEU A 601 5.10 -19.25 -9.61
C LEU A 601 6.63 -19.32 -9.73
N VAL A 602 7.24 -18.41 -10.47
CA VAL A 602 8.70 -18.40 -10.67
C VAL A 602 9.43 -18.09 -9.38
N ALA A 603 9.02 -17.07 -8.62
CA ALA A 603 9.63 -16.72 -7.33
C ALA A 603 9.53 -17.89 -6.35
N GLY A 604 8.38 -18.54 -6.24
CA GLY A 604 8.18 -19.72 -5.37
C GLY A 604 9.09 -20.89 -5.74
N ILE A 605 9.27 -21.17 -7.03
CA ILE A 605 10.19 -22.21 -7.54
C ILE A 605 11.64 -21.88 -7.17
N LEU A 606 12.08 -20.63 -7.40
CA LEU A 606 13.45 -20.21 -7.08
C LEU A 606 13.71 -20.33 -5.55
N MET A 607 12.78 -19.89 -4.73
CA MET A 607 12.85 -20.01 -3.27
C MET A 607 12.82 -21.48 -2.81
N TYR A 608 12.03 -22.34 -3.45
CA TYR A 608 12.01 -23.77 -3.18
C TYR A 608 13.39 -24.41 -3.40
N PHE A 609 14.03 -24.13 -4.55
CA PHE A 609 15.37 -24.65 -4.82
C PHE A 609 16.42 -24.09 -3.88
N ALA A 610 16.30 -22.82 -3.47
CA ALA A 610 17.14 -22.21 -2.44
C ALA A 610 17.07 -22.99 -1.13
N ILE A 611 15.88 -23.18 -0.59
CA ILE A 611 15.66 -23.89 0.68
C ILE A 611 16.11 -25.36 0.57
N ARG A 612 15.85 -26.01 -0.56
CA ARG A 612 16.28 -27.38 -0.80
C ARG A 612 17.78 -27.54 -0.74
N LYS A 613 18.53 -26.61 -1.33
CA LYS A 613 20.01 -26.64 -1.40
C LYS A 613 20.68 -26.26 -0.09
N MET A 614 20.09 -25.42 0.72
CA MET A 614 20.69 -24.94 1.98
C MET A 614 21.07 -26.09 2.92
N PRO A 615 22.31 -26.08 3.48
CA PRO A 615 22.76 -27.09 4.45
C PRO A 615 22.16 -26.85 5.83
N PHE A 616 21.81 -25.60 6.17
CA PHE A 616 21.18 -25.16 7.41
C PHE A 616 20.37 -23.86 7.16
N GLY A 617 19.63 -23.39 8.17
CA GLY A 617 18.86 -22.13 8.08
C GLY A 617 17.61 -22.21 7.19
N LYS A 618 17.24 -23.38 6.70
CA LYS A 618 16.08 -23.62 5.83
C LYS A 618 14.80 -23.00 6.38
N THR A 619 14.58 -23.14 7.71
CA THR A 619 13.38 -22.62 8.37
C THR A 619 13.33 -21.10 8.38
N VAL A 620 14.49 -20.43 8.49
CA VAL A 620 14.59 -18.96 8.43
C VAL A 620 14.08 -18.47 7.07
N PHE A 621 14.64 -19.01 6.01
CA PHE A 621 14.24 -18.60 4.65
C PHE A 621 12.80 -18.97 4.34
N ALA A 622 12.30 -20.10 4.87
CA ALA A 622 10.89 -20.46 4.72
C ALA A 622 9.96 -19.48 5.44
N VAL A 623 10.29 -19.01 6.64
CA VAL A 623 9.47 -18.02 7.36
C VAL A 623 9.58 -16.64 6.72
N VAL A 624 10.78 -16.21 6.32
CA VAL A 624 10.97 -14.92 5.60
C VAL A 624 10.22 -14.90 4.27
N GLY A 625 10.21 -16.04 3.54
CA GLY A 625 9.45 -16.18 2.30
C GLY A 625 7.91 -16.16 2.50
N LEU A 626 7.43 -16.37 3.71
CA LEU A 626 6.01 -16.32 4.08
C LEU A 626 5.63 -15.04 4.85
N LEU A 627 6.52 -14.06 4.95
CA LEU A 627 6.15 -12.76 5.49
C LEU A 627 5.12 -12.08 4.58
N PRO A 628 4.14 -11.36 5.13
CA PRO A 628 3.11 -10.69 4.35
C PRO A 628 3.67 -9.82 3.24
N ILE A 629 4.66 -9.00 3.54
CA ILE A 629 5.32 -8.13 2.56
C ILE A 629 6.06 -8.93 1.47
N THR A 630 6.68 -10.07 1.81
CA THR A 630 7.32 -10.94 0.82
C THR A 630 6.29 -11.52 -0.14
N LEU A 631 5.17 -12.03 0.41
CA LEU A 631 4.07 -12.60 -0.38
C LEU A 631 3.42 -11.54 -1.28
N GLN A 632 3.20 -10.32 -0.77
CA GLN A 632 2.70 -9.21 -1.58
C GLN A 632 3.65 -8.90 -2.75
N GLN A 633 4.96 -8.82 -2.51
CA GLN A 633 5.92 -8.47 -3.56
C GLN A 633 6.03 -9.57 -4.64
N ILE A 634 6.06 -10.85 -4.25
CA ILE A 634 6.16 -11.94 -5.24
C ILE A 634 4.84 -12.20 -5.98
N ALA A 635 3.73 -11.70 -5.46
CA ALA A 635 2.40 -11.75 -6.07
C ALA A 635 2.02 -10.44 -6.77
N SER A 636 2.99 -9.66 -7.23
CA SER A 636 2.83 -8.41 -7.97
C SER A 636 3.51 -8.46 -9.34
N CYS A 637 3.26 -7.48 -10.20
CA CYS A 637 3.94 -7.34 -11.50
C CYS A 637 5.36 -6.75 -11.38
N SER A 638 5.82 -6.42 -10.16
CA SER A 638 7.15 -5.85 -9.93
C SER A 638 8.27 -6.85 -10.25
N TYR A 639 9.42 -6.33 -10.72
CA TYR A 639 10.67 -7.08 -10.82
C TYR A 639 11.19 -7.60 -9.47
N ASP A 640 10.71 -7.05 -8.36
CA ASP A 640 11.06 -7.49 -7.01
C ASP A 640 10.72 -8.98 -6.80
N ALA A 641 9.73 -9.52 -7.50
CA ALA A 641 9.37 -10.94 -7.43
C ALA A 641 10.54 -11.85 -7.84
N VAL A 642 11.11 -11.59 -9.01
CA VAL A 642 12.27 -12.37 -9.51
C VAL A 642 13.53 -12.04 -8.73
N LEU A 643 13.73 -10.78 -8.33
CA LEU A 643 14.84 -10.36 -7.49
C LEU A 643 14.84 -11.12 -6.15
N LEU A 644 13.72 -11.21 -5.46
CA LEU A 644 13.60 -11.95 -4.19
C LEU A 644 13.87 -13.44 -4.38
N GLY A 645 13.27 -14.05 -5.42
CA GLY A 645 13.54 -15.44 -5.77
C GLY A 645 15.04 -15.70 -6.06
N ALA A 646 15.67 -14.83 -6.85
CA ALA A 646 17.09 -14.89 -7.18
C ALA A 646 17.97 -14.67 -5.95
N ALA A 647 17.63 -13.73 -5.07
CA ALA A 647 18.37 -13.47 -3.83
C ALA A 647 18.33 -14.67 -2.88
N PHE A 648 17.19 -15.30 -2.70
CA PHE A 648 17.07 -16.53 -1.92
C PHE A 648 17.92 -17.65 -2.52
N LEU A 649 17.84 -17.84 -3.84
CA LEU A 649 18.60 -18.88 -4.55
C LEU A 649 20.08 -18.63 -4.44
N PHE A 650 20.52 -17.40 -4.64
CA PHE A 650 21.91 -16.98 -4.49
C PHE A 650 22.44 -17.30 -3.08
N ALA A 651 21.74 -16.87 -2.01
CA ALA A 651 22.11 -17.18 -0.64
C ALA A 651 22.17 -18.68 -0.39
N GLY A 652 21.19 -19.45 -0.89
CA GLY A 652 21.13 -20.89 -0.77
C GLY A 652 22.35 -21.56 -1.39
N TYR A 653 22.77 -21.12 -2.57
CA TYR A 653 23.96 -21.66 -3.26
C TYR A 653 25.26 -21.21 -2.61
N CYS A 654 25.38 -19.96 -2.14
CA CYS A 654 26.54 -19.50 -1.35
C CYS A 654 26.72 -20.35 -0.10
N LEU A 655 25.65 -20.58 0.67
CA LEU A 655 25.71 -21.42 1.89
C LEU A 655 26.00 -22.89 1.55
N TYR A 656 25.41 -23.43 0.47
CA TYR A 656 25.68 -24.80 0.02
C TYR A 656 27.13 -24.98 -0.41
N LEU A 657 27.68 -24.11 -1.24
CA LEU A 657 29.05 -24.18 -1.72
C LEU A 657 30.06 -23.94 -0.59
N ALA A 658 29.75 -23.06 0.39
CA ALA A 658 30.62 -22.80 1.55
C ALA A 658 30.59 -23.93 2.58
N TYR A 659 29.43 -24.46 2.92
CA TYR A 659 29.23 -25.39 4.04
C TYR A 659 28.72 -26.78 3.66
N GLY A 660 28.32 -27.01 2.42
CA GLY A 660 27.83 -28.32 1.98
C GLY A 660 28.92 -29.40 2.02
N GLU A 661 28.51 -30.63 2.31
CA GLU A 661 29.43 -31.81 2.36
C GLU A 661 29.92 -32.20 0.98
N ARG A 662 29.12 -31.98 -0.08
CA ARG A 662 29.50 -32.33 -1.46
C ARG A 662 30.24 -31.18 -2.14
N ARG A 663 31.09 -31.51 -3.09
CA ARG A 663 31.75 -30.52 -3.96
C ARG A 663 30.69 -29.94 -4.90
N GLY A 664 30.78 -28.63 -5.15
CA GLY A 664 29.91 -27.97 -6.13
C GLY A 664 30.12 -28.54 -7.54
N SER A 665 29.05 -28.76 -8.25
CA SER A 665 29.07 -29.11 -9.68
C SER A 665 29.19 -27.83 -10.52
N MET A 666 29.52 -27.96 -11.81
CA MET A 666 29.55 -26.82 -12.72
C MET A 666 28.21 -26.09 -12.77
N LEU A 667 27.10 -26.85 -12.75
CA LEU A 667 25.74 -26.30 -12.73
C LEU A 667 25.48 -25.40 -11.49
N ASP A 668 26.02 -25.78 -10.32
CA ASP A 668 25.86 -24.98 -9.09
C ASP A 668 26.53 -23.60 -9.22
N TYR A 669 27.65 -23.52 -9.92
CA TYR A 669 28.35 -22.25 -10.21
C TYR A 669 27.62 -21.44 -11.30
N ILE A 670 27.08 -22.09 -12.33
CA ILE A 670 26.27 -21.42 -13.35
C ILE A 670 25.05 -20.76 -12.71
N VAL A 671 24.34 -21.46 -11.84
CA VAL A 671 23.19 -20.89 -11.11
C VAL A 671 23.63 -19.72 -10.24
N LEU A 672 24.78 -19.82 -9.56
CA LEU A 672 25.34 -18.73 -8.78
C LEU A 672 25.61 -17.49 -9.65
N ILE A 673 26.19 -17.66 -10.83
CA ILE A 673 26.49 -16.61 -11.80
C ILE A 673 25.19 -15.94 -12.27
N MET A 674 24.24 -16.75 -12.72
CA MET A 674 22.96 -16.23 -13.24
C MET A 674 22.21 -15.42 -12.18
N THR A 675 22.13 -15.93 -10.95
CA THR A 675 21.48 -15.19 -9.85
C THR A 675 22.23 -13.92 -9.49
N THR A 676 23.56 -13.93 -9.58
CA THR A 676 24.41 -12.73 -9.35
C THR A 676 24.07 -11.64 -10.38
N VAL A 677 23.96 -12.01 -11.66
CA VAL A 677 23.60 -11.06 -12.75
C VAL A 677 22.21 -10.45 -12.50
N LEU A 678 21.21 -11.29 -12.16
CA LEU A 678 19.85 -10.82 -11.89
C LEU A 678 19.79 -9.84 -10.72
N ILE A 679 20.60 -10.05 -9.66
CA ILE A 679 20.62 -9.18 -8.48
C ILE A 679 21.41 -7.89 -8.76
N ALA A 680 22.59 -8.00 -9.40
CA ALA A 680 23.49 -6.87 -9.64
C ALA A 680 22.86 -5.75 -10.46
N ALA A 681 21.96 -6.12 -11.37
CA ALA A 681 21.28 -5.19 -12.25
C ALA A 681 20.13 -4.40 -11.58
N CYS A 682 19.77 -4.75 -10.34
CA CYS A 682 18.63 -4.12 -9.66
C CYS A 682 19.08 -2.94 -8.78
N LYS A 683 18.20 -1.93 -8.72
CA LYS A 683 18.31 -0.74 -7.85
C LYS A 683 19.70 -0.08 -7.92
N GLY A 684 20.20 0.15 -9.13
CA GLY A 684 21.47 0.86 -9.33
C GLY A 684 22.66 0.22 -8.60
N GLY A 685 22.63 -1.09 -8.32
CA GLY A 685 23.73 -1.80 -7.66
C GLY A 685 23.73 -1.71 -6.14
N ALA A 686 22.67 -1.28 -5.52
CA ALA A 686 22.56 -1.21 -4.06
C ALA A 686 22.80 -2.57 -3.36
N TYR A 687 22.60 -3.68 -4.08
CA TYR A 687 22.85 -5.04 -3.57
C TYR A 687 24.25 -5.58 -3.86
N LEU A 688 25.19 -4.74 -4.30
CA LEU A 688 26.57 -5.15 -4.58
C LEU A 688 27.27 -5.79 -3.34
N PRO A 689 27.15 -5.22 -2.11
CA PRO A 689 27.68 -5.89 -0.94
C PRO A 689 27.08 -7.27 -0.69
N TYR A 690 25.77 -7.43 -0.91
CA TYR A 690 25.11 -8.72 -0.77
C TYR A 690 25.67 -9.78 -1.74
N ILE A 691 25.99 -9.40 -2.97
CA ILE A 691 26.63 -10.29 -3.95
C ILE A 691 27.98 -10.78 -3.47
N CYS A 692 28.75 -9.99 -2.70
CA CYS A 692 30.00 -10.40 -2.09
C CYS A 692 29.84 -11.57 -1.10
N LEU A 693 28.61 -12.00 -0.77
CA LEU A 693 28.36 -13.22 0.01
C LEU A 693 29.00 -14.47 -0.64
N CYS A 694 29.22 -14.48 -1.96
CA CYS A 694 29.94 -15.56 -2.63
C CYS A 694 31.38 -15.73 -2.13
N LEU A 695 32.03 -14.67 -1.60
CA LEU A 695 33.37 -14.73 -1.00
C LEU A 695 33.37 -15.55 0.30
N LEU A 696 32.23 -15.89 0.85
CA LEU A 696 32.12 -16.84 1.96
C LEU A 696 32.58 -18.23 1.55
N ILE A 697 32.52 -18.59 0.27
CA ILE A 697 32.93 -19.89 -0.26
C ILE A 697 34.44 -20.14 -0.03
N PRO A 698 35.37 -19.30 -0.51
CA PRO A 698 36.78 -19.46 -0.22
C PRO A 698 37.12 -19.28 1.27
N PHE A 699 36.37 -18.41 1.97
CA PHE A 699 36.62 -18.16 3.40
C PHE A 699 36.28 -19.38 4.28
N ALA A 700 35.20 -20.09 3.98
CA ALA A 700 34.76 -21.26 4.76
C ALA A 700 35.50 -22.53 4.40
N LYS A 701 35.91 -22.73 3.16
CA LYS A 701 36.67 -23.89 2.69
C LYS A 701 38.14 -23.59 2.64
N LYS A 702 38.91 -24.10 3.61
CA LYS A 702 40.38 -23.98 3.66
C LYS A 702 41.13 -24.55 2.43
N ARG A 703 40.44 -25.22 1.52
CA ARG A 703 40.96 -25.75 0.25
C ARG A 703 39.99 -25.43 -0.89
N VAL A 704 39.97 -24.19 -1.34
CA VAL A 704 39.36 -23.83 -2.62
C VAL A 704 40.37 -24.19 -3.72
N ASN A 705 39.88 -24.87 -4.76
CA ASN A 705 40.67 -25.07 -5.97
C ASN A 705 40.93 -23.66 -6.55
N VAL A 706 42.20 -23.28 -6.62
CA VAL A 706 42.67 -21.92 -7.01
C VAL A 706 41.99 -21.44 -8.30
N HIS A 707 41.73 -22.37 -9.21
CA HIS A 707 41.04 -22.07 -10.47
C HIS A 707 39.63 -21.52 -10.30
N TRP A 708 38.85 -22.02 -9.33
CA TRP A 708 37.50 -21.54 -9.06
C TRP A 708 37.51 -20.21 -8.31
N GLY A 709 38.48 -19.99 -7.44
CA GLY A 709 38.66 -18.70 -6.79
C GLY A 709 39.00 -17.59 -7.78
N ILE A 710 39.86 -17.90 -8.76
CA ILE A 710 40.22 -16.98 -9.85
C ILE A 710 39.01 -16.76 -10.77
N ALA A 711 38.24 -17.79 -11.12
CA ALA A 711 37.06 -17.67 -11.95
C ALA A 711 36.00 -16.81 -11.26
N LEU A 712 35.73 -17.03 -9.97
CA LEU A 712 34.78 -16.27 -9.18
C LEU A 712 35.23 -14.82 -8.99
N GLY A 713 36.50 -14.61 -8.69
CA GLY A 713 37.10 -13.27 -8.55
C GLY A 713 37.12 -12.52 -9.88
N GLY A 714 37.45 -13.21 -10.97
CA GLY A 714 37.44 -12.63 -12.32
C GLY A 714 36.00 -12.26 -12.75
N MET A 715 35.01 -13.10 -12.43
CA MET A 715 33.60 -12.80 -12.71
C MET A 715 33.09 -11.63 -11.90
N LEU A 716 33.38 -11.56 -10.60
CA LEU A 716 33.05 -10.42 -9.76
C LEU A 716 33.74 -9.15 -10.25
N GLY A 717 35.00 -9.26 -10.66
CA GLY A 717 35.76 -8.18 -11.29
C GLY A 717 35.10 -7.71 -12.59
N LEU A 718 34.65 -8.64 -13.43
CA LEU A 718 33.98 -8.34 -14.71
C LEU A 718 32.61 -7.71 -14.50
N ILE A 719 31.80 -8.19 -13.55
CA ILE A 719 30.52 -7.61 -13.16
C ILE A 719 30.73 -6.21 -12.60
N LEU A 720 31.72 -6.04 -11.73
CA LEU A 720 32.09 -4.73 -11.20
C LEU A 720 32.52 -3.77 -12.31
N LEU A 721 33.31 -4.25 -13.27
CA LEU A 721 33.82 -3.46 -14.38
C LEU A 721 32.69 -3.06 -15.36
N VAL A 722 31.78 -3.98 -15.68
CA VAL A 722 30.57 -3.70 -16.47
C VAL A 722 29.68 -2.72 -15.73
N PHE A 723 29.49 -2.93 -14.44
CA PHE A 723 28.71 -2.06 -13.56
C PHE A 723 29.33 -0.64 -13.52
N VAL A 724 30.61 -0.53 -13.24
CA VAL A 724 31.31 0.76 -13.23
C VAL A 724 31.21 1.45 -14.59
N ARG A 725 31.41 0.72 -15.69
CA ARG A 725 31.30 1.29 -17.04
C ARG A 725 29.88 1.77 -17.37
N GLN A 726 28.86 1.03 -16.96
CA GLN A 726 27.45 1.35 -17.25
C GLN A 726 26.91 2.47 -16.35
N TYR A 727 27.41 2.57 -15.14
CA TYR A 727 26.92 3.52 -14.14
C TYR A 727 27.92 4.65 -13.81
N ALA A 728 29.19 4.55 -14.26
CA ALA A 728 30.15 5.62 -14.01
C ALA A 728 29.75 6.95 -14.67
N SER A 729 29.19 6.91 -15.88
CA SER A 729 28.60 8.09 -16.51
C SER A 729 27.40 8.61 -15.73
N LYS A 730 26.47 7.72 -15.36
CA LYS A 730 25.30 8.09 -14.56
C LYS A 730 25.65 8.53 -13.13
N MET A 731 26.62 7.89 -12.49
CA MET A 731 27.14 8.37 -11.22
C MET A 731 27.91 9.69 -11.37
N PHE A 732 28.60 9.89 -12.47
CA PHE A 732 29.24 11.16 -12.77
C PHE A 732 28.19 12.23 -13.02
N ASP A 733 27.12 11.94 -13.75
CA ASP A 733 25.97 12.81 -13.96
C ASP A 733 25.24 13.11 -12.64
N ILE A 734 25.02 12.10 -11.76
CA ILE A 734 24.45 12.28 -10.41
C ILE A 734 25.40 13.09 -9.50
N VAL A 735 26.74 12.91 -9.64
CA VAL A 735 27.73 13.63 -8.85
C VAL A 735 27.93 15.06 -9.33
N THR A 736 27.74 15.32 -10.64
CA THR A 736 27.94 16.62 -11.28
C THR A 736 26.66 17.38 -11.51
N ALA A 737 25.49 16.71 -11.54
CA ALA A 737 24.20 17.37 -11.67
C ALA A 737 23.83 18.09 -10.36
N VAL A 738 23.82 19.40 -10.44
CA VAL A 738 23.32 20.27 -9.37
C VAL A 738 21.78 20.25 -9.34
N GLN A 739 21.16 19.78 -10.41
CA GLN A 739 19.71 19.68 -10.58
C GLN A 739 19.36 18.30 -11.16
N GLY A 740 18.72 17.47 -10.41
CA GLY A 740 18.21 16.15 -10.84
C GLY A 740 16.69 16.17 -10.90
N ASN A 741 16.12 15.87 -12.06
CA ASN A 741 14.69 15.61 -12.19
C ASN A 741 14.31 14.40 -11.35
N VAL A 742 13.48 14.58 -10.35
CA VAL A 742 12.94 13.52 -9.51
C VAL A 742 11.67 12.98 -10.14
N TYR A 743 11.65 11.69 -10.45
CA TYR A 743 10.44 11.01 -10.94
C TYR A 743 9.28 11.19 -9.94
N GLY A 744 8.22 11.85 -10.39
CA GLY A 744 6.94 11.92 -9.68
C GLY A 744 6.83 12.96 -8.56
N ARG A 745 7.76 13.92 -8.45
CA ARG A 745 7.65 15.14 -7.65
C ARG A 745 8.01 16.34 -8.48
N VAL A 746 7.51 17.52 -8.04
CA VAL A 746 7.67 18.83 -8.62
C VAL A 746 9.02 18.97 -9.34
N GLU A 747 9.01 19.32 -10.62
CA GLU A 747 10.20 19.67 -11.37
C GLU A 747 10.94 20.78 -10.63
N ASN A 748 12.26 20.70 -10.53
CA ASN A 748 13.18 21.66 -9.90
C ASN A 748 13.41 21.57 -8.38
N VAL A 749 13.23 20.42 -7.75
CA VAL A 749 13.69 20.21 -6.37
C VAL A 749 15.19 19.88 -6.37
N GLU A 750 16.00 20.71 -5.70
CA GLU A 750 17.41 20.42 -5.48
C GLU A 750 17.55 19.17 -4.60
N LEU A 751 18.36 18.21 -5.05
CA LEU A 751 18.64 16.98 -4.31
C LEU A 751 20.02 17.05 -3.65
N TYR A 752 20.21 16.21 -2.62
CA TYR A 752 21.53 16.01 -2.05
C TYR A 752 22.50 15.44 -3.08
N SER A 753 23.70 16.07 -3.22
CA SER A 753 24.77 15.54 -4.04
C SER A 753 25.78 14.73 -3.21
N PHE A 754 26.43 13.77 -3.85
CA PHE A 754 27.49 13.01 -3.19
C PHE A 754 28.68 13.89 -2.81
N SER A 755 29.00 14.91 -3.63
CA SER A 755 30.04 15.90 -3.36
C SER A 755 29.79 16.72 -2.10
N TYR A 756 28.51 17.06 -1.83
CA TYR A 756 28.13 17.74 -0.62
C TYR A 756 28.50 16.92 0.64
N PHE A 757 28.26 15.62 0.61
CA PHE A 757 28.58 14.76 1.76
C PHE A 757 30.05 14.47 1.94
N LEU A 758 30.83 14.50 0.86
CA LEU A 758 32.30 14.44 0.98
C LEU A 758 32.84 15.70 1.67
N ALA A 759 32.22 16.84 1.44
CA ALA A 759 32.57 18.09 2.12
C ALA A 759 32.00 18.18 3.57
N ASN A 760 30.84 17.54 3.80
CA ASN A 760 30.10 17.58 5.07
C ASN A 760 29.83 16.18 5.65
N PRO A 761 30.86 15.40 6.03
CA PRO A 761 30.66 14.00 6.46
C PRO A 761 29.86 13.88 7.77
N VAL A 762 29.88 14.88 8.63
CA VAL A 762 29.12 14.91 9.88
C VAL A 762 27.61 15.00 9.58
N GLU A 763 27.21 15.81 8.60
CA GLU A 763 25.82 15.95 8.18
C GLU A 763 25.31 14.62 7.57
N PHE A 764 26.14 13.94 6.77
CA PHE A 764 25.80 12.61 6.28
C PHE A 764 25.48 11.63 7.43
N ILE A 765 26.35 11.57 8.46
CA ILE A 765 26.12 10.69 9.62
C ILE A 765 24.83 11.10 10.35
N ARG A 766 24.58 12.40 10.52
CA ARG A 766 23.40 12.92 11.18
C ARG A 766 22.10 12.54 10.47
N ILE A 767 22.04 12.71 9.14
CA ILE A 767 20.86 12.34 8.34
C ILE A 767 20.61 10.82 8.42
N PHE A 768 21.69 10.01 8.37
CA PHE A 768 21.58 8.56 8.54
C PHE A 768 21.04 8.18 9.93
N GLU A 769 21.61 8.75 10.99
CA GLU A 769 21.16 8.51 12.36
C GLU A 769 19.70 8.91 12.54
N ASN A 770 19.33 10.10 12.11
CA ASN A 770 17.96 10.61 12.18
C ASN A 770 16.99 9.66 11.46
N THR A 771 17.32 9.20 10.27
CA THR A 771 16.49 8.29 9.48
C THR A 771 16.17 7.01 10.25
N PHE A 772 17.18 6.37 10.81
CA PHE A 772 16.97 5.09 11.50
C PHE A 772 16.44 5.24 12.92
N VAL A 773 16.71 6.36 13.60
CA VAL A 773 16.11 6.66 14.90
C VAL A 773 14.64 7.04 14.77
N ALA A 774 14.31 7.90 13.80
CA ALA A 774 12.93 8.36 13.60
C ALA A 774 12.04 7.31 12.93
N LEU A 775 12.55 6.61 11.92
CA LEU A 775 11.78 5.73 11.05
C LEU A 775 12.10 4.23 11.24
N GLY A 776 12.95 3.86 12.19
CA GLY A 776 13.36 2.47 12.40
C GLY A 776 12.20 1.53 12.73
N GLU A 777 11.26 1.98 13.57
CA GLU A 777 10.03 1.25 13.89
C GLU A 777 9.15 1.07 12.63
N TYR A 778 9.01 2.12 11.85
CA TYR A 778 8.27 2.09 10.59
C TYR A 778 8.86 1.07 9.60
N TYR A 779 10.19 1.04 9.42
CA TYR A 779 10.84 0.05 8.56
C TYR A 779 10.71 -1.37 9.09
N LEU A 780 10.85 -1.55 10.41
CA LEU A 780 10.68 -2.87 11.02
C LEU A 780 9.24 -3.37 10.87
N SER A 781 8.26 -2.49 11.02
CA SER A 781 6.85 -2.79 10.78
C SER A 781 6.62 -3.18 9.32
N GLN A 782 7.18 -2.45 8.35
CA GLN A 782 7.07 -2.82 6.92
C GLN A 782 7.68 -4.20 6.64
N ILE A 783 8.90 -4.46 7.12
CA ILE A 783 9.59 -5.75 6.88
C ILE A 783 8.80 -6.92 7.47
N SER A 784 8.18 -6.76 8.61
CA SER A 784 7.35 -7.81 9.24
C SER A 784 5.95 -7.94 8.64
N GLY A 785 5.55 -7.02 7.75
CA GLY A 785 4.24 -7.01 7.10
C GLY A 785 3.17 -6.22 7.83
N GLY A 786 3.56 -5.27 8.67
CA GLY A 786 2.65 -4.39 9.40
C GLY A 786 2.08 -3.24 8.58
N LEU A 787 2.65 -3.00 7.40
CA LEU A 787 2.16 -2.05 6.42
C LEU A 787 2.13 -2.75 5.06
N LEU A 788 0.95 -2.84 4.48
CA LEU A 788 0.68 -3.49 3.20
C LEU A 788 0.02 -2.51 2.22
N GLY A 789 -0.32 -3.00 1.04
CA GLY A 789 -0.81 -2.14 -0.04
C GLY A 789 0.28 -1.15 -0.44
N LYS A 790 -0.07 0.08 -0.72
CA LYS A 790 0.85 1.21 -0.91
C LYS A 790 1.34 1.80 0.42
N LEU A 791 1.51 0.96 1.45
CA LEU A 791 1.87 1.29 2.84
C LEU A 791 0.73 1.97 3.63
N ASN A 792 -0.49 1.89 3.14
CA ASN A 792 -1.70 2.48 3.72
C ASN A 792 -2.53 1.47 4.54
N ILE A 793 -2.40 0.16 4.28
CA ILE A 793 -3.11 -0.88 5.04
C ILE A 793 -2.30 -1.25 6.29
N LYS A 794 -2.77 -0.79 7.44
CA LYS A 794 -2.13 -1.05 8.74
C LYS A 794 -2.58 -2.40 9.31
N VAL A 795 -1.63 -3.30 9.50
CA VAL A 795 -1.85 -4.60 10.17
C VAL A 795 -1.54 -4.46 11.67
N SER A 796 -2.34 -5.12 12.50
CA SER A 796 -2.20 -5.09 13.96
C SER A 796 -0.77 -5.43 14.41
N TRP A 797 -0.24 -4.67 15.36
CA TRP A 797 1.08 -4.88 15.96
C TRP A 797 1.24 -6.28 16.58
N VAL A 798 0.14 -6.89 17.07
CA VAL A 798 0.16 -8.25 17.65
C VAL A 798 0.55 -9.28 16.59
N ILE A 799 0.04 -9.14 15.34
CA ILE A 799 0.38 -10.01 14.22
C ILE A 799 1.85 -9.81 13.83
N ASN A 800 2.31 -8.56 13.80
CA ASN A 800 3.71 -8.23 13.54
C ASN A 800 4.66 -8.88 14.53
N VAL A 801 4.39 -8.73 15.81
CA VAL A 801 5.16 -9.40 16.88
C VAL A 801 5.12 -10.92 16.70
N GLY A 802 3.98 -11.47 16.29
CA GLY A 802 3.85 -12.88 15.94
C GLY A 802 4.85 -13.32 14.87
N PHE A 803 4.98 -12.57 13.76
CA PHE A 803 5.97 -12.86 12.71
C PHE A 803 7.41 -12.68 13.18
N LEU A 804 7.73 -11.62 13.94
CA LEU A 804 9.05 -11.41 14.54
C LEU A 804 9.42 -12.59 15.47
N PHE A 805 8.47 -13.06 16.27
CA PHE A 805 8.68 -14.21 17.14
C PHE A 805 8.88 -15.51 16.36
N LEU A 806 8.13 -15.73 15.27
CA LEU A 806 8.36 -16.88 14.39
C LEU A 806 9.74 -16.83 13.73
N MET A 807 10.21 -15.67 13.29
CA MET A 807 11.56 -15.50 12.75
C MET A 807 12.63 -15.81 13.79
N PHE A 808 12.46 -15.32 15.01
CA PHE A 808 13.35 -15.65 16.13
C PHE A 808 13.39 -17.17 16.38
N LEU A 809 12.24 -17.84 16.48
CA LEU A 809 12.17 -19.29 16.63
C LEU A 809 12.77 -20.04 15.44
N ALA A 810 12.62 -19.53 14.22
CA ALA A 810 13.19 -20.11 13.01
C ALA A 810 14.74 -19.98 12.99
N ALA A 811 15.28 -18.91 13.56
CA ALA A 811 16.73 -18.69 13.67
C ALA A 811 17.42 -19.64 14.65
N LEU A 812 16.68 -20.17 15.64
CA LEU A 812 17.24 -21.09 16.63
C LEU A 812 17.74 -22.38 15.98
N ARG A 813 18.87 -22.90 16.47
CA ARG A 813 19.45 -24.16 16.01
C ARG A 813 18.49 -25.33 16.19
N ARG A 814 18.45 -26.23 15.21
CA ARG A 814 17.74 -27.52 15.31
C ARG A 814 18.70 -28.64 15.71
N PRO A 815 18.18 -29.69 16.38
CA PRO A 815 19.01 -30.86 16.73
C PRO A 815 19.65 -31.56 15.52
N GLU A 816 19.00 -31.42 14.36
CA GLU A 816 19.39 -32.01 13.09
C GLU A 816 20.52 -31.24 12.38
N ASP A 817 20.74 -29.99 12.79
CA ASP A 817 21.72 -29.10 12.17
C ASP A 817 23.14 -29.51 12.63
N LYS A 818 23.88 -30.15 11.73
CA LYS A 818 25.25 -30.57 11.97
C LYS A 818 26.30 -29.47 11.84
N GLN A 819 25.95 -28.40 11.12
CA GLN A 819 26.87 -27.35 10.74
C GLN A 819 26.55 -26.03 11.44
N TYR A 820 27.62 -25.24 11.64
CA TYR A 820 27.51 -24.01 12.38
C TYR A 820 28.34 -22.89 11.71
N ILE A 821 27.83 -21.68 11.79
CA ILE A 821 28.46 -20.49 11.23
C ILE A 821 29.47 -19.97 12.27
N GLY A 822 30.73 -19.93 11.90
CA GLY A 822 31.78 -19.35 12.76
C GLY A 822 31.58 -17.85 12.98
N THR A 823 32.12 -17.33 14.09
CA THR A 823 31.98 -15.92 14.46
C THR A 823 32.51 -14.98 13.36
N GLY A 824 33.63 -15.29 12.71
CA GLY A 824 34.19 -14.49 11.62
C GLY A 824 33.23 -14.44 10.38
N ALA A 825 32.60 -15.57 10.05
CA ALA A 825 31.63 -15.61 8.97
C ALA A 825 30.36 -14.80 9.29
N LYS A 826 29.89 -14.79 10.54
CA LYS A 826 28.77 -13.96 10.98
C LYS A 826 29.11 -12.46 10.86
N TRP A 827 30.29 -12.05 11.32
CA TRP A 827 30.76 -10.67 11.15
C TRP A 827 30.80 -10.27 9.67
N PHE A 828 31.38 -11.14 8.84
CA PHE A 828 31.43 -10.90 7.39
C PHE A 828 30.02 -10.74 6.81
N MET A 829 29.09 -11.66 7.10
CA MET A 829 27.70 -11.57 6.64
C MET A 829 27.00 -10.31 7.17
N GLY A 830 27.25 -9.94 8.42
CA GLY A 830 26.71 -8.73 9.05
C GLY A 830 27.18 -7.46 8.34
N ILE A 831 28.47 -7.37 8.03
CA ILE A 831 29.06 -6.24 7.28
C ILE A 831 28.42 -6.14 5.89
N LEU A 832 28.20 -7.26 5.20
CA LEU A 832 27.54 -7.26 3.89
C LEU A 832 26.08 -6.78 3.95
N CYS A 833 25.33 -7.20 4.98
CA CYS A 833 23.97 -6.73 5.20
C CYS A 833 23.93 -5.23 5.50
N LEU A 834 24.80 -4.74 6.37
CA LEU A 834 24.93 -3.32 6.70
C LEU A 834 25.39 -2.51 5.48
N GLY A 835 26.32 -3.03 4.68
CA GLY A 835 26.77 -2.41 3.44
C GLY A 835 25.63 -2.28 2.41
N SER A 836 24.81 -3.33 2.25
CA SER A 836 23.63 -3.28 1.36
C SER A 836 22.57 -2.29 1.87
N LEU A 837 22.31 -2.27 3.18
CA LEU A 837 21.42 -1.30 3.81
C LEU A 837 21.95 0.13 3.57
N GLY A 838 23.25 0.34 3.78
CA GLY A 838 23.90 1.64 3.56
C GLY A 838 23.82 2.11 2.11
N LEU A 839 24.04 1.22 1.12
CA LEU A 839 23.92 1.60 -0.29
C LEU A 839 22.48 1.86 -0.73
N VAL A 840 21.50 1.11 -0.20
CA VAL A 840 20.08 1.40 -0.43
C VAL A 840 19.72 2.79 0.10
N ALA A 841 20.14 3.09 1.34
CA ALA A 841 19.89 4.39 1.95
C ALA A 841 20.61 5.52 1.21
N LEU A 842 21.87 5.33 0.84
CA LEU A 842 22.64 6.31 0.05
C LEU A 842 22.01 6.56 -1.33
N SER A 843 21.52 5.51 -2.00
CA SER A 843 20.80 5.65 -3.27
C SER A 843 19.56 6.54 -3.11
N MET A 844 18.73 6.30 -2.08
CA MET A 844 17.54 7.12 -1.82
C MET A 844 17.90 8.55 -1.41
N LEU A 845 19.00 8.74 -0.68
CA LEU A 845 19.47 10.05 -0.27
C LEU A 845 19.81 10.96 -1.45
N VAL A 846 20.50 10.43 -2.47
CA VAL A 846 20.96 11.22 -3.63
C VAL A 846 19.97 11.24 -4.79
N SER A 847 18.96 10.35 -4.83
CA SER A 847 18.02 10.26 -5.94
C SER A 847 16.58 10.63 -5.58
N TRP A 848 16.27 10.81 -4.30
CA TRP A 848 14.88 10.99 -3.85
C TRP A 848 14.69 12.01 -2.73
N THR A 849 15.76 12.34 -1.98
CA THR A 849 15.65 13.19 -0.79
C THR A 849 15.99 14.64 -1.15
N PRO A 850 15.06 15.59 -0.99
CA PRO A 850 15.30 17.02 -1.21
C PRO A 850 16.44 17.54 -0.34
N PHE A 851 17.18 18.52 -0.90
CA PHE A 851 18.22 19.21 -0.14
C PHE A 851 17.60 19.95 1.06
N GLY A 852 18.20 19.81 2.22
CA GLY A 852 17.69 20.37 3.47
C GLY A 852 16.90 19.41 4.33
N ASP A 853 16.36 18.31 3.78
CA ASP A 853 15.68 17.28 4.57
C ASP A 853 16.64 16.61 5.56
N LYS A 854 16.16 16.41 6.79
CA LYS A 854 16.96 15.89 7.91
C LYS A 854 16.88 14.36 8.05
N ALA A 855 16.09 13.70 7.20
CA ALA A 855 15.97 12.24 7.14
C ALA A 855 15.87 11.79 5.67
N ILE A 856 16.31 10.58 5.38
CA ILE A 856 16.25 10.02 4.02
C ILE A 856 14.81 9.64 3.70
N LEU A 857 14.27 10.20 2.64
CA LEU A 857 12.94 9.87 2.15
C LEU A 857 12.99 8.70 1.14
N GLY A 858 11.83 8.08 0.92
CA GLY A 858 11.66 7.04 -0.12
C GLY A 858 12.17 5.65 0.25
N ILE A 859 12.84 5.45 1.39
CA ILE A 859 13.24 4.11 1.83
C ILE A 859 12.00 3.30 2.20
N GLN A 860 11.92 2.07 1.68
CA GLN A 860 10.84 1.14 1.98
C GLN A 860 11.40 -0.18 2.52
N GLY A 861 10.68 -0.80 3.46
CA GLY A 861 11.09 -2.06 4.10
C GLY A 861 11.29 -3.20 3.11
N ARG A 862 10.59 -3.21 1.96
CA ARG A 862 10.76 -4.20 0.89
C ARG A 862 12.18 -4.23 0.30
N TYR A 863 12.90 -3.12 0.34
CA TYR A 863 14.27 -3.05 -0.19
C TYR A 863 15.28 -3.87 0.62
N PHE A 864 14.93 -4.22 1.85
CA PHE A 864 15.79 -5.02 2.73
C PHE A 864 15.55 -6.54 2.58
N LEU A 865 14.41 -6.95 2.00
CA LEU A 865 14.04 -8.37 1.88
C LEU A 865 15.08 -9.24 1.18
N PRO A 866 15.80 -8.80 0.11
CA PRO A 866 16.78 -9.64 -0.58
C PRO A 866 17.87 -10.21 0.34
N PHE A 867 18.35 -9.43 1.32
CA PHE A 867 19.38 -9.87 2.25
C PHE A 867 18.84 -10.18 3.67
N PHE A 868 17.55 -9.97 3.91
CA PHE A 868 16.94 -10.13 5.24
C PHE A 868 17.06 -11.55 5.80
N GLY A 869 16.94 -12.58 4.94
CA GLY A 869 17.14 -13.96 5.36
C GLY A 869 18.54 -14.23 5.93
N ILE A 870 19.57 -13.59 5.35
CA ILE A 870 20.94 -13.63 5.87
C ILE A 870 21.06 -12.86 7.19
N ALA A 871 20.43 -11.69 7.29
CA ALA A 871 20.41 -10.89 8.53
C ALA A 871 19.77 -11.68 9.70
N VAL A 872 18.65 -12.35 9.47
CA VAL A 872 18.01 -13.20 10.48
C VAL A 872 18.88 -14.41 10.87
N LEU A 873 19.69 -14.96 9.92
CA LEU A 873 20.65 -16.03 10.24
C LEU A 873 21.76 -15.59 11.21
N LEU A 874 22.04 -14.30 11.35
CA LEU A 874 23.02 -13.81 12.34
C LEU A 874 22.57 -14.10 13.78
N LEU A 875 21.25 -14.19 14.03
CA LEU A 875 20.69 -14.55 15.34
C LEU A 875 20.94 -16.03 15.72
N ARG A 876 21.33 -16.86 14.73
CA ARG A 876 21.58 -18.28 14.96
C ARG A 876 22.80 -18.48 15.85
N ASN A 877 22.65 -19.23 16.94
CA ASN A 877 23.76 -19.58 17.84
C ASN A 877 23.86 -21.10 18.03
N SER A 878 25.00 -21.54 18.56
CA SER A 878 25.31 -22.95 18.81
C SER A 878 24.73 -23.48 20.11
N SER A 879 24.35 -22.61 21.03
CA SER A 879 24.02 -22.95 22.41
C SER A 879 22.55 -23.19 22.65
N ILE A 880 21.68 -22.39 21.98
CA ILE A 880 20.23 -22.54 22.11
C ILE A 880 19.74 -23.46 20.99
N THR A 881 19.15 -24.59 21.40
CA THR A 881 18.60 -25.56 20.46
C THR A 881 17.10 -25.66 20.65
N PHE A 882 16.35 -25.41 19.62
CA PHE A 882 14.91 -25.61 19.64
C PHE A 882 14.60 -27.10 19.43
N LYS A 883 14.07 -27.74 20.45
CA LYS A 883 13.78 -29.19 20.46
C LYS A 883 12.43 -29.53 19.83
N GLY A 884 11.71 -28.55 19.25
CA GLY A 884 10.45 -28.77 18.56
C GLY A 884 10.61 -29.80 17.44
N LYS A 885 9.73 -30.79 17.42
CA LYS A 885 9.82 -31.94 16.50
C LYS A 885 9.59 -31.63 15.03
N SER A 886 9.14 -30.41 14.70
CA SER A 886 8.77 -30.10 13.32
C SER A 886 9.07 -28.64 12.97
N SER A 887 10.07 -28.44 12.13
CA SER A 887 10.33 -27.14 11.48
C SER A 887 9.14 -26.69 10.60
N THR A 888 8.38 -27.64 10.07
CA THR A 888 7.19 -27.38 9.26
C THR A 888 6.02 -26.81 10.07
N ALA A 889 6.00 -27.01 11.40
CA ALA A 889 5.00 -26.36 12.26
C ALA A 889 5.13 -24.82 12.27
N LEU A 890 6.36 -24.28 12.15
CA LEU A 890 6.54 -22.84 12.04
C LEU A 890 6.03 -22.29 10.70
N ILE A 891 6.14 -23.05 9.61
CA ILE A 891 5.53 -22.71 8.32
C ILE A 891 4.01 -22.66 8.47
N PHE A 892 3.42 -23.66 9.16
CA PHE A 892 1.97 -23.67 9.38
C PHE A 892 1.52 -22.49 10.26
N ALA A 893 2.28 -22.17 11.31
CA ALA A 893 2.01 -20.99 12.13
C ALA A 893 2.09 -19.68 11.32
N ALA A 894 3.03 -19.56 10.37
CA ALA A 894 3.08 -18.44 9.45
C ALA A 894 1.85 -18.37 8.53
N CYS A 895 1.31 -19.52 8.07
CA CYS A 895 0.06 -19.55 7.31
C CYS A 895 -1.14 -19.09 8.16
N LEU A 896 -1.21 -19.49 9.44
CA LEU A 896 -2.28 -19.04 10.35
C LEU A 896 -2.19 -17.53 10.64
N LEU A 897 -0.97 -16.99 10.80
CA LEU A 897 -0.80 -15.54 10.93
C LEU A 897 -1.20 -14.80 9.63
N ASN A 898 -0.89 -15.34 8.45
CA ASN A 898 -1.37 -14.77 7.18
C ASN A 898 -2.90 -14.80 7.08
N MET A 899 -3.57 -15.85 7.57
CA MET A 899 -5.03 -15.85 7.68
C MET A 899 -5.54 -14.65 8.50
N CYS A 900 -4.89 -14.36 9.64
CA CYS A 900 -5.23 -13.19 10.45
C CYS A 900 -4.94 -11.87 9.71
N VAL A 901 -3.88 -11.82 8.90
CA VAL A 901 -3.59 -10.67 8.03
C VAL A 901 -4.70 -10.45 7.01
N PHE A 902 -5.22 -11.51 6.37
CA PHE A 902 -6.32 -11.40 5.41
C PHE A 902 -7.59 -10.84 6.07
N SER A 903 -7.93 -11.34 7.26
CA SER A 903 -9.02 -10.77 8.07
C SER A 903 -8.78 -9.27 8.35
N GLN A 904 -7.56 -8.90 8.73
CA GLN A 904 -7.21 -7.52 9.05
C GLN A 904 -7.26 -6.60 7.81
N ILE A 905 -6.85 -7.08 6.63
CA ILE A 905 -6.96 -6.30 5.37
C ILE A 905 -8.42 -5.95 5.13
N LEU A 906 -9.33 -6.93 5.20
CA LEU A 906 -10.76 -6.68 5.00
C LEU A 906 -11.34 -5.75 6.07
N LEU A 907 -10.97 -5.93 7.34
CA LEU A 907 -11.40 -5.03 8.43
C LEU A 907 -10.93 -3.59 8.26
N VAL A 908 -9.80 -3.35 7.59
CA VAL A 908 -9.27 -1.99 7.37
C VAL A 908 -9.83 -1.38 6.09
N VAL A 909 -10.01 -2.18 5.06
CA VAL A 909 -10.44 -1.70 3.73
C VAL A 909 -11.96 -1.53 3.65
N LEU A 910 -12.73 -2.37 4.32
CA LEU A 910 -14.20 -2.36 4.29
C LEU A 910 -14.81 -1.60 5.49
N ALA A 911 -13.98 -1.17 6.46
CA ALA A 911 -14.43 -0.31 7.56
C ALA A 911 -14.43 1.15 7.11
#